data_741be775dc48d0e800d58497b6fbe843
#
_entry.id   741be775dc48d0e800d58497b6fbe843
#
_cell.length_a   1.000
_cell.length_b   1.000
_cell.length_c   1.000
_cell.angle_alpha   90.00
_cell.angle_beta   90.00
_cell.angle_gamma   90.00
#
_symmetry.space_group_name_H-M   'P 1'
#
loop_
_entity.id
_entity.type
_entity.pdbx_description
1 polymer ?
#
loop_
_entity_poly.entity_id
_entity_poly.type
_entity_poly.pdbx_seq_one_letter_code
_entity_poly.pdbx_strand_id
1 'polypeptide(L)'
;MDENLPVIRISVRNLVEFILREGDIDNRTGGGPDPENMQMGSRIHRKIQRQMGSDYQAEVPLKTEIACDGFTLKIEGRADGLIHTKEQVMVDEIKGVLRELDRVQEPAGIHLAQAKCYASMVAEQEGLDEIGVQMTYCQMETEEVKRFQYSYQSNELKAWFDEVIRQYEKWAKFQIEWRKARNASIKGIEFPFPYRKGQRDLAVSVYRTILRKKKLFIQAPTGVGKTISTVFPAVKAVGEELGEKIFYLTAKTITRTVAEQAFETLREQNLKFKVITLTAKEKICFCEETSCNPDDCPYAKGHFDRVNDAVYELLMQEDVMSREVLEAQARKHKVCPFEMALDVSTWVDGVICDYNYVFDPDARLRRFFTEGGAGGYLFLIDEAHNLVERGRQMYSAELCKEDFLAVKKLVKGEAPRFAKRLEACNKILLAMKKECENYKVLDNISHFGIQLMNVLSETDRYLEECVDKEVRETVLDFYFQVRSFLNIYDGLDENYVVYTEYQENGRFVLKLFCVNPAANLQKCLDKGNSAVFFSATLLPIQYYKRLLSTEKDNYAVYIDSSFDTKKRLLMNGVDVSTRYTMRSREMYQRYATYIFRVVKAKMGNYLIFFPSYRFMEDVYQEFTQLLASDEEEMELVIQQKHMDEEERENFLRAFEMGREKSLIGFGVLGGIFSEGIDLTNEKLIGTLIIGTGLPQVCNEREILKSYFDQKGLYGFDYAYRYPGMNKVLQAAGRVIRTEDDRGVILLLDERFQKEKGKEIFPKEWADCERCRLDIVEEKIRLFWEKQTDN
;
A
#
# COMPACT_ATOMS: atom_id res chain seq x y z
N MET A 1 -12.73 -45.22 -7.94
CA MET A 1 -12.41 -43.89 -7.42
C MET A 1 -12.95 -42.93 -8.45
N ASP A 2 -13.88 -42.03 -8.06
CA ASP A 2 -14.43 -41.04 -8.97
C ASP A 2 -13.32 -40.09 -9.45
N GLU A 3 -12.99 -40.12 -10.73
CA GLU A 3 -11.86 -39.39 -11.33
C GLU A 3 -12.02 -37.84 -11.35
N ASN A 4 -13.01 -37.27 -10.62
CA ASN A 4 -13.37 -35.85 -10.68
C ASN A 4 -13.55 -35.17 -9.32
N LEU A 5 -13.03 -35.71 -8.22
CA LEU A 5 -13.13 -35.04 -6.93
C LEU A 5 -12.20 -33.80 -6.89
N PRO A 6 -12.66 -32.66 -6.32
CA PRO A 6 -11.79 -31.49 -6.15
C PRO A 6 -10.59 -31.81 -5.27
N VAL A 7 -9.41 -31.29 -5.64
CA VAL A 7 -8.15 -31.50 -4.93
C VAL A 7 -7.75 -30.21 -4.22
N ILE A 8 -7.61 -30.26 -2.89
CA ILE A 8 -7.02 -29.19 -2.09
C ILE A 8 -5.55 -29.53 -1.85
N ARG A 9 -4.68 -28.57 -2.11
CA ARG A 9 -3.22 -28.72 -1.91
C ARG A 9 -2.77 -27.81 -0.77
N ILE A 10 -1.96 -28.37 0.12
CA ILE A 10 -1.31 -27.59 1.19
C ILE A 10 0.12 -28.13 1.42
N SER A 11 1.05 -27.23 1.70
CA SER A 11 2.39 -27.65 2.13
C SER A 11 2.38 -28.09 3.60
N VAL A 12 3.28 -29.00 3.95
CA VAL A 12 3.49 -29.42 5.36
C VAL A 12 3.72 -28.20 6.25
N ARG A 13 4.56 -27.26 5.80
CA ARG A 13 4.85 -26.03 6.53
C ARG A 13 3.60 -25.22 6.80
N ASN A 14 2.80 -24.92 5.78
CA ASN A 14 1.59 -24.12 5.92
C ASN A 14 0.54 -24.83 6.80
N LEU A 15 0.42 -26.15 6.69
CA LEU A 15 -0.47 -26.95 7.53
C LEU A 15 -0.13 -26.80 9.01
N VAL A 16 1.16 -27.01 9.34
CA VAL A 16 1.67 -26.97 10.72
C VAL A 16 1.60 -25.55 11.29
N GLU A 17 2.09 -24.55 10.55
CA GLU A 17 2.06 -23.15 10.97
C GLU A 17 0.62 -22.63 11.15
N PHE A 18 -0.37 -23.16 10.44
CA PHE A 18 -1.76 -22.77 10.57
C PHE A 18 -2.48 -23.50 11.71
N ILE A 19 -2.36 -24.82 11.82
CA ILE A 19 -3.13 -25.65 12.77
C ILE A 19 -2.52 -25.66 14.16
N LEU A 20 -1.17 -25.71 14.26
CA LEU A 20 -0.45 -25.92 15.51
C LEU A 20 0.21 -24.67 16.07
N ARG A 21 -0.15 -23.50 15.55
CA ARG A 21 0.29 -22.24 16.16
C ARG A 21 -0.39 -22.06 17.52
N GLU A 22 0.40 -21.68 18.50
CA GLU A 22 -0.02 -21.50 19.89
C GLU A 22 0.68 -20.32 20.56
N GLY A 23 0.15 -19.83 21.68
CA GLY A 23 0.74 -18.81 22.53
C GLY A 23 0.40 -17.39 22.14
N ASP A 24 1.34 -16.51 22.36
CA ASP A 24 1.15 -15.06 22.40
C ASP A 24 1.67 -14.35 21.14
N ILE A 25 1.10 -13.17 20.85
CA ILE A 25 1.78 -12.18 20.01
C ILE A 25 2.83 -11.49 20.90
N ASP A 26 4.10 -11.50 20.46
CA ASP A 26 5.19 -10.80 21.13
C ASP A 26 6.12 -10.14 20.11
N ASN A 27 6.15 -8.79 20.10
CA ASN A 27 6.99 -8.00 19.20
C ASN A 27 8.24 -7.42 19.89
N ARG A 28 8.52 -7.82 21.11
CA ARG A 28 9.67 -7.30 21.88
C ARG A 28 11.03 -7.76 21.36
N THR A 29 11.05 -8.82 20.61
CA THR A 29 12.25 -9.29 19.92
C THR A 29 12.14 -8.97 18.43
N GLY A 30 13.15 -8.32 17.87
CA GLY A 30 13.17 -7.88 16.46
C GLY A 30 13.11 -8.98 15.39
N GLY A 31 12.90 -10.24 15.79
CA GLY A 31 13.01 -11.45 15.02
C GLY A 31 11.82 -11.73 14.07
N GLY A 32 11.65 -10.93 13.00
CA GLY A 32 10.90 -11.38 11.83
C GLY A 32 11.82 -12.03 10.78
N PRO A 33 11.27 -12.85 9.84
CA PRO A 33 12.07 -13.40 8.74
C PRO A 33 12.63 -12.28 7.88
N ASP A 34 13.96 -12.16 7.90
CA ASP A 34 14.76 -11.24 7.11
C ASP A 34 15.20 -11.95 5.82
N PRO A 35 15.17 -11.32 4.63
CA PRO A 35 15.70 -11.90 3.40
C PRO A 35 17.15 -12.36 3.50
N GLU A 36 18.02 -11.64 4.22
CA GLU A 36 19.39 -12.07 4.47
C GLU A 36 19.43 -13.36 5.33
N ASN A 37 18.59 -13.43 6.36
CA ASN A 37 18.45 -14.62 7.19
C ASN A 37 17.92 -15.80 6.38
N MET A 38 17.04 -15.57 5.40
CA MET A 38 16.56 -16.63 4.49
C MET A 38 17.66 -17.12 3.54
N GLN A 39 18.47 -16.21 2.96
CA GLN A 39 19.62 -16.60 2.11
C GLN A 39 20.71 -17.28 2.91
N MET A 40 21.02 -16.77 4.11
CA MET A 40 21.98 -17.36 5.03
C MET A 40 21.48 -18.73 5.51
N GLY A 41 20.20 -18.86 5.85
CA GLY A 41 19.56 -20.14 6.15
C GLY A 41 19.74 -21.18 5.04
N SER A 42 19.45 -20.79 3.78
CA SER A 42 19.63 -21.68 2.62
C SER A 42 21.11 -22.06 2.37
N ARG A 43 22.04 -21.17 2.70
CA ARG A 43 23.49 -21.46 2.63
C ARG A 43 23.88 -22.47 3.70
N ILE A 44 23.37 -22.29 4.92
CA ILE A 44 23.62 -23.16 6.06
C ILE A 44 23.06 -24.56 5.79
N HIS A 45 21.81 -24.70 5.31
CA HIS A 45 21.24 -25.99 4.92
C HIS A 45 22.16 -26.74 3.97
N ARG A 46 22.56 -26.11 2.88
CA ARG A 46 23.48 -26.71 1.89
C ARG A 46 24.85 -27.06 2.47
N LYS A 47 25.35 -26.28 3.45
CA LYS A 47 26.64 -26.57 4.09
C LYS A 47 26.54 -27.78 4.99
N ILE A 48 25.50 -27.84 5.85
CA ILE A 48 25.26 -29.00 6.75
C ILE A 48 25.04 -30.26 5.91
N GLN A 49 24.17 -30.21 4.91
CA GLN A 49 23.89 -31.33 4.00
C GLN A 49 25.18 -31.88 3.34
N ARG A 50 26.10 -30.97 2.92
CA ARG A 50 27.42 -31.41 2.33
C ARG A 50 28.38 -32.02 3.33
N GLN A 51 28.22 -31.78 4.61
CA GLN A 51 29.06 -32.35 5.67
C GLN A 51 28.56 -33.73 6.14
N MET A 52 27.36 -34.13 5.72
CA MET A 52 26.77 -35.41 6.07
C MET A 52 27.40 -36.57 5.23
N GLY A 53 27.33 -37.77 5.77
CA GLY A 53 27.91 -38.95 5.12
C GLY A 53 27.09 -39.49 3.95
N SER A 54 27.53 -40.66 3.44
CA SER A 54 26.86 -41.34 2.31
C SER A 54 25.46 -41.86 2.63
N ASP A 55 25.11 -41.94 3.89
CA ASP A 55 23.82 -42.40 4.39
C ASP A 55 22.76 -41.27 4.48
N TYR A 56 23.12 -40.07 4.01
CA TYR A 56 22.28 -38.89 4.02
C TYR A 56 21.77 -38.55 2.62
N GLN A 57 20.44 -38.47 2.47
CA GLN A 57 19.78 -38.01 1.26
C GLN A 57 19.20 -36.60 1.51
N ALA A 58 19.74 -35.58 0.82
CA ALA A 58 19.31 -34.20 0.97
C ALA A 58 18.06 -33.86 0.13
N GLU A 59 17.26 -32.94 0.60
CA GLU A 59 16.14 -32.28 -0.15
C GLU A 59 15.10 -33.28 -0.68
N VAL A 60 14.58 -34.16 0.18
CA VAL A 60 13.70 -35.26 -0.20
C VAL A 60 12.26 -34.78 -0.39
N PRO A 61 11.69 -34.80 -1.62
CA PRO A 61 10.32 -34.48 -1.84
C PRO A 61 9.38 -35.53 -1.30
N LEU A 62 8.43 -35.14 -0.47
CA LEU A 62 7.43 -36.01 0.16
C LEU A 62 6.03 -35.52 -0.19
N LYS A 63 5.11 -36.43 -0.42
CA LYS A 63 3.71 -36.19 -0.66
C LYS A 63 2.83 -37.30 -0.12
N THR A 64 1.66 -36.94 0.36
CA THR A 64 0.58 -37.89 0.68
C THR A 64 -0.75 -37.34 0.17
N GLU A 65 -1.65 -38.25 -0.23
CA GLU A 65 -2.99 -37.94 -0.73
C GLU A 65 -4.01 -38.66 0.14
N ILE A 66 -4.91 -37.91 0.73
CA ILE A 66 -5.88 -38.36 1.70
C ILE A 66 -7.27 -38.15 1.15
N ALA A 67 -8.07 -39.22 1.06
CA ALA A 67 -9.45 -39.17 0.66
C ALA A 67 -10.32 -38.63 1.81
N CYS A 68 -10.93 -37.49 1.63
CA CYS A 68 -11.88 -36.85 2.54
C CYS A 68 -13.31 -36.97 1.99
N ASP A 69 -14.31 -36.57 2.80
CA ASP A 69 -15.70 -36.53 2.37
C ASP A 69 -15.92 -35.49 1.26
N GLY A 70 -16.00 -35.96 0.00
CA GLY A 70 -16.26 -35.13 -1.19
C GLY A 70 -15.04 -34.46 -1.82
N PHE A 71 -13.81 -34.72 -1.36
CA PHE A 71 -12.57 -34.17 -1.94
C PHE A 71 -11.33 -34.99 -1.61
N THR A 72 -10.22 -34.66 -2.27
CA THR A 72 -8.90 -35.21 -1.94
C THR A 72 -8.02 -34.11 -1.36
N LEU A 73 -7.44 -34.34 -0.18
CA LEU A 73 -6.43 -33.46 0.41
C LEU A 73 -5.05 -33.96 0.03
N LYS A 74 -4.27 -33.11 -0.65
CA LYS A 74 -2.90 -33.40 -1.02
C LYS A 74 -1.96 -32.55 -0.19
N ILE A 75 -1.15 -33.23 0.65
CA ILE A 75 -0.15 -32.60 1.50
C ILE A 75 1.22 -32.89 0.89
N GLU A 76 2.01 -31.85 0.65
CA GLU A 76 3.31 -31.96 0.01
C GLU A 76 4.36 -31.10 0.69
N GLY A 77 5.62 -31.53 0.64
CA GLY A 77 6.72 -30.79 1.20
C GLY A 77 8.06 -31.39 0.81
N ARG A 78 9.11 -30.86 1.39
CA ARG A 78 10.47 -31.31 1.16
C ARG A 78 11.18 -31.37 2.49
N ALA A 79 11.56 -32.57 2.93
CA ALA A 79 12.40 -32.75 4.10
C ALA A 79 13.83 -32.34 3.79
N ASP A 80 14.49 -31.63 4.71
CA ASP A 80 15.86 -31.17 4.53
C ASP A 80 16.82 -32.36 4.33
N GLY A 81 16.55 -33.49 5.02
CA GLY A 81 17.31 -34.70 4.82
C GLY A 81 16.66 -35.97 5.37
N LEU A 82 17.04 -37.10 4.79
CA LEU A 82 16.80 -38.42 5.32
C LEU A 82 18.12 -39.11 5.59
N ILE A 83 18.25 -39.71 6.76
CA ILE A 83 19.39 -40.51 7.20
C ILE A 83 18.99 -41.99 7.20
N HIS A 84 19.62 -42.80 6.35
CA HIS A 84 19.39 -44.24 6.29
C HIS A 84 20.60 -44.99 6.86
N THR A 85 20.52 -45.40 8.12
CA THR A 85 21.54 -46.28 8.73
C THR A 85 21.06 -47.71 8.68
N LYS A 86 21.93 -48.65 9.02
CA LYS A 86 21.54 -50.07 9.13
C LYS A 86 20.54 -50.33 10.26
N GLU A 87 20.45 -49.44 11.22
CA GLU A 87 19.67 -49.62 12.44
C GLU A 87 18.37 -48.80 12.42
N GLN A 88 18.37 -47.65 11.76
CA GLN A 88 17.24 -46.71 11.80
C GLN A 88 17.19 -45.77 10.58
N VAL A 89 15.98 -45.45 10.17
CA VAL A 89 15.69 -44.32 9.25
C VAL A 89 15.31 -43.11 10.08
N MET A 90 15.87 -41.95 9.73
CA MET A 90 15.63 -40.71 10.50
C MET A 90 15.44 -39.53 9.56
N VAL A 91 14.43 -38.70 9.83
CA VAL A 91 14.22 -37.37 9.17
C VAL A 91 15.08 -36.33 9.86
N ASP A 92 15.84 -35.56 9.09
CA ASP A 92 16.61 -34.41 9.59
C ASP A 92 15.98 -33.10 9.10
N GLU A 93 15.62 -32.25 10.05
CA GLU A 93 15.09 -30.90 9.79
C GLU A 93 16.08 -29.88 10.32
N ILE A 94 16.56 -29.00 9.41
CA ILE A 94 17.63 -28.06 9.70
C ILE A 94 17.04 -26.67 9.91
N LYS A 95 17.44 -25.97 10.98
CA LYS A 95 17.02 -24.59 11.29
C LYS A 95 18.22 -23.70 11.61
N GLY A 96 18.37 -22.62 10.84
CA GLY A 96 19.31 -21.55 11.17
C GLY A 96 18.73 -20.63 12.28
N VAL A 97 19.54 -20.32 13.28
CA VAL A 97 19.16 -19.41 14.37
C VAL A 97 20.25 -18.37 14.62
N LEU A 98 19.87 -17.15 15.00
CA LEU A 98 20.79 -16.09 15.38
C LEU A 98 21.19 -16.20 16.86
N ARG A 99 20.30 -16.70 17.70
CA ARG A 99 20.53 -16.85 19.15
C ARG A 99 21.59 -17.90 19.45
N GLU A 100 22.26 -17.76 20.60
CA GLU A 100 23.25 -18.71 21.10
C GLU A 100 22.61 -20.10 21.33
N LEU A 101 23.26 -21.16 20.88
CA LEU A 101 22.72 -22.56 20.96
C LEU A 101 22.57 -23.08 22.39
N ASP A 102 23.34 -22.52 23.36
CA ASP A 102 23.19 -22.88 24.78
C ASP A 102 21.83 -22.50 25.34
N ARG A 103 21.19 -21.48 24.76
CA ARG A 103 19.84 -21.03 25.14
C ARG A 103 18.73 -21.87 24.47
N VAL A 104 19.03 -22.71 23.50
CA VAL A 104 18.11 -23.64 22.88
C VAL A 104 18.11 -24.94 23.67
N GLN A 105 17.21 -25.10 24.64
CA GLN A 105 17.10 -26.29 25.47
C GLN A 105 16.28 -27.40 24.80
N GLU A 106 15.29 -27.02 24.00
CA GLU A 106 14.41 -27.92 23.24
C GLU A 106 14.04 -27.30 21.89
N PRO A 107 13.64 -28.11 20.89
CA PRO A 107 13.14 -27.61 19.61
C PRO A 107 11.86 -26.83 19.78
N ALA A 108 11.68 -25.81 18.95
CA ALA A 108 10.38 -25.14 18.84
C ALA A 108 9.30 -26.13 18.37
N GLY A 109 8.13 -26.12 19.03
CA GLY A 109 7.02 -27.05 18.77
C GLY A 109 6.65 -27.15 17.27
N ILE A 110 6.55 -26.00 16.58
CA ILE A 110 6.23 -25.94 15.14
C ILE A 110 7.33 -26.61 14.29
N HIS A 111 8.61 -26.42 14.61
CA HIS A 111 9.71 -27.06 13.87
C HIS A 111 9.70 -28.57 14.04
N LEU A 112 9.50 -29.04 15.28
CA LEU A 112 9.38 -30.48 15.56
C LEU A 112 8.14 -31.09 14.90
N ALA A 113 7.03 -30.36 14.88
CA ALA A 113 5.80 -30.79 14.21
C ALA A 113 5.99 -30.94 12.69
N GLN A 114 6.74 -30.05 12.06
CA GLN A 114 7.11 -30.16 10.65
C GLN A 114 7.90 -31.45 10.37
N ALA A 115 8.92 -31.72 11.17
CA ALA A 115 9.73 -32.93 11.05
C ALA A 115 8.90 -34.21 11.33
N LYS A 116 7.99 -34.18 12.30
CA LYS A 116 7.05 -35.29 12.57
C LYS A 116 6.10 -35.57 11.40
N CYS A 117 5.60 -34.53 10.69
CA CYS A 117 4.80 -34.73 9.48
C CYS A 117 5.61 -35.48 8.41
N TYR A 118 6.84 -35.04 8.16
CA TYR A 118 7.73 -35.74 7.21
C TYR A 118 8.04 -37.16 7.64
N ALA A 119 8.32 -37.38 8.93
CA ALA A 119 8.58 -38.72 9.46
C ALA A 119 7.35 -39.64 9.31
N SER A 120 6.13 -39.14 9.54
CA SER A 120 4.91 -39.91 9.29
C SER A 120 4.77 -40.34 7.83
N MET A 121 5.05 -39.42 6.89
CA MET A 121 5.01 -39.72 5.46
C MET A 121 6.05 -40.76 5.05
N VAL A 122 7.28 -40.64 5.54
CA VAL A 122 8.37 -41.61 5.26
C VAL A 122 8.04 -42.97 5.85
N ALA A 123 7.61 -43.05 7.11
CA ALA A 123 7.25 -44.31 7.79
C ALA A 123 6.15 -45.07 7.04
N GLU A 124 5.14 -44.35 6.53
CA GLU A 124 4.07 -44.94 5.72
C GLU A 124 4.57 -45.40 4.34
N GLN A 125 5.42 -44.63 3.67
CA GLN A 125 5.96 -45.00 2.35
C GLN A 125 6.93 -46.17 2.39
N GLU A 126 7.74 -46.25 3.43
CA GLU A 126 8.76 -47.33 3.59
C GLU A 126 8.28 -48.48 4.45
N GLY A 127 7.10 -48.40 5.08
CA GLY A 127 6.52 -49.46 5.90
C GLY A 127 7.30 -49.71 7.19
N LEU A 128 7.77 -48.65 7.86
CA LEU A 128 8.58 -48.73 9.07
C LEU A 128 7.70 -48.83 10.32
N ASP A 129 8.11 -49.66 11.29
CA ASP A 129 7.46 -49.74 12.60
C ASP A 129 7.89 -48.57 13.53
N GLU A 130 9.12 -48.11 13.37
CA GLU A 130 9.71 -47.03 14.16
C GLU A 130 10.54 -46.10 13.25
N ILE A 131 10.50 -44.78 13.50
CA ILE A 131 11.27 -43.81 12.74
C ILE A 131 11.86 -42.76 13.68
N GLY A 132 13.07 -42.27 13.35
CA GLY A 132 13.73 -41.18 14.04
C GLY A 132 13.39 -39.80 13.48
N VAL A 133 13.50 -38.80 14.34
CA VAL A 133 13.47 -37.36 13.96
C VAL A 133 14.68 -36.69 14.57
N GLN A 134 15.47 -36.03 13.73
CA GLN A 134 16.56 -35.17 14.14
C GLN A 134 16.24 -33.73 13.86
N MET A 135 16.37 -32.89 14.88
CA MET A 135 16.30 -31.42 14.74
C MET A 135 17.72 -30.87 14.79
N THR A 136 18.17 -30.29 13.68
CA THR A 136 19.51 -29.74 13.54
C THR A 136 19.45 -28.19 13.59
N TYR A 137 19.84 -27.59 14.72
CA TYR A 137 19.95 -26.13 14.85
C TYR A 137 21.39 -25.70 14.56
N CYS A 138 21.53 -24.68 13.72
CA CYS A 138 22.82 -24.07 13.40
C CYS A 138 22.78 -22.59 13.72
N GLN A 139 23.73 -22.12 14.53
CA GLN A 139 23.95 -20.70 14.78
C GLN A 139 24.53 -20.05 13.52
N MET A 140 23.89 -19.02 12.99
CA MET A 140 24.16 -18.50 11.65
C MET A 140 25.50 -17.76 11.54
N GLU A 141 26.04 -17.20 12.61
CA GLU A 141 27.31 -16.46 12.63
C GLU A 141 28.51 -17.36 12.94
N THR A 142 28.38 -18.22 13.98
CA THR A 142 29.46 -19.09 14.44
C THR A 142 29.52 -20.42 13.71
N GLU A 143 28.41 -20.76 13.04
CA GLU A 143 28.21 -22.05 12.35
C GLU A 143 28.26 -23.28 13.29
N GLU A 144 28.15 -23.05 14.60
CA GLU A 144 28.00 -24.12 15.57
C GLU A 144 26.70 -24.87 15.37
N VAL A 145 26.69 -26.18 15.64
CA VAL A 145 25.54 -27.05 15.41
C VAL A 145 25.15 -27.77 16.69
N LYS A 146 23.83 -27.75 16.99
CA LYS A 146 23.25 -28.54 18.09
C LYS A 146 22.17 -29.46 17.54
N ARG A 147 22.14 -30.71 17.92
CA ARG A 147 21.18 -31.72 17.45
C ARG A 147 20.36 -32.29 18.59
N PHE A 148 19.06 -32.42 18.33
CA PHE A 148 18.11 -33.12 19.20
C PHE A 148 17.56 -34.29 18.41
N GLN A 149 17.53 -35.47 19.03
CA GLN A 149 17.07 -36.73 18.40
C GLN A 149 15.90 -37.31 19.19
N TYR A 150 14.91 -37.74 18.46
CA TYR A 150 13.70 -38.38 19.00
C TYR A 150 13.41 -39.65 18.19
N SER A 151 12.77 -40.63 18.82
CA SER A 151 12.27 -41.84 18.16
C SER A 151 10.76 -41.93 18.40
N TYR A 152 10.02 -42.32 17.37
CA TYR A 152 8.56 -42.40 17.40
C TYR A 152 8.13 -43.78 16.82
N GLN A 153 7.13 -44.39 17.48
CA GLN A 153 6.41 -45.51 16.89
C GLN A 153 5.53 -45.01 15.74
N SER A 154 5.57 -45.65 14.59
CA SER A 154 4.90 -45.20 13.38
C SER A 154 3.38 -45.11 13.54
N ASN A 155 2.76 -45.99 14.32
CA ASN A 155 1.34 -45.98 14.62
C ASN A 155 0.91 -44.74 15.46
N GLU A 156 1.73 -44.34 16.44
CA GLU A 156 1.49 -43.18 17.28
C GLU A 156 1.67 -41.90 16.46
N LEU A 157 2.72 -41.87 15.64
CA LEU A 157 3.01 -40.73 14.76
C LEU A 157 1.93 -40.52 13.69
N LYS A 158 1.42 -41.65 13.13
CA LYS A 158 0.30 -41.63 12.20
C LYS A 158 -0.97 -41.11 12.86
N ALA A 159 -1.32 -41.59 14.05
CA ALA A 159 -2.50 -41.12 14.78
C ALA A 159 -2.43 -39.62 15.09
N TRP A 160 -1.24 -39.11 15.46
CA TRP A 160 -1.01 -37.68 15.65
C TRP A 160 -1.17 -36.89 14.35
N PHE A 161 -0.61 -37.38 13.24
CA PHE A 161 -0.71 -36.74 11.94
C PHE A 161 -2.16 -36.70 11.42
N ASP A 162 -2.91 -37.81 11.59
CA ASP A 162 -4.33 -37.90 11.25
C ASP A 162 -5.18 -36.89 12.06
N GLU A 163 -4.80 -36.62 13.33
CA GLU A 163 -5.46 -35.59 14.14
C GLU A 163 -5.20 -34.16 13.58
N VAL A 164 -3.96 -33.85 13.19
CA VAL A 164 -3.64 -32.56 12.55
C VAL A 164 -4.44 -32.39 11.27
N ILE A 165 -4.57 -33.45 10.46
CA ILE A 165 -5.36 -33.45 9.23
C ILE A 165 -6.84 -33.21 9.53
N ARG A 166 -7.41 -33.89 10.55
CA ARG A 166 -8.82 -33.72 10.96
C ARG A 166 -9.13 -32.29 11.38
N GLN A 167 -8.21 -31.63 12.06
CA GLN A 167 -8.36 -30.21 12.41
C GLN A 167 -8.35 -29.30 11.18
N TYR A 168 -7.62 -29.63 10.11
CA TYR A 168 -7.59 -28.87 8.87
C TYR A 168 -8.79 -29.19 7.96
N GLU A 169 -9.37 -30.37 8.04
CA GLU A 169 -10.43 -30.84 7.13
C GLU A 169 -11.64 -29.91 7.08
N LYS A 170 -12.05 -29.34 8.22
CA LYS A 170 -13.15 -28.35 8.29
C LYS A 170 -12.88 -27.13 7.41
N TRP A 171 -11.63 -26.68 7.31
CA TRP A 171 -11.21 -25.54 6.51
C TRP A 171 -11.18 -25.87 5.01
N ALA A 172 -10.65 -27.04 4.65
CA ALA A 172 -10.65 -27.51 3.29
C ALA A 172 -12.09 -27.69 2.76
N LYS A 173 -12.98 -28.27 3.56
CA LYS A 173 -14.41 -28.43 3.25
C LYS A 173 -15.09 -27.08 3.05
N PHE A 174 -14.88 -26.13 3.97
CA PHE A 174 -15.38 -24.75 3.82
C PHE A 174 -14.91 -24.13 2.51
N GLN A 175 -13.64 -24.25 2.15
CA GLN A 175 -13.09 -23.66 0.91
C GLN A 175 -13.76 -24.19 -0.35
N ILE A 176 -14.02 -25.51 -0.40
CA ILE A 176 -14.68 -26.14 -1.56
C ILE A 176 -16.15 -25.73 -1.66
N GLU A 177 -16.88 -25.85 -0.55
CA GLU A 177 -18.31 -25.52 -0.51
C GLU A 177 -18.53 -24.04 -0.81
N TRP A 178 -17.72 -23.17 -0.22
CA TRP A 178 -17.77 -21.73 -0.48
C TRP A 178 -17.48 -21.41 -1.95
N ARG A 179 -16.39 -21.94 -2.52
CA ARG A 179 -16.03 -21.72 -3.94
C ARG A 179 -17.15 -22.13 -4.87
N LYS A 180 -17.77 -23.29 -4.62
CA LYS A 180 -18.92 -23.78 -5.39
C LYS A 180 -20.11 -22.83 -5.29
N ALA A 181 -20.49 -22.43 -4.08
CA ALA A 181 -21.60 -21.52 -3.84
C ALA A 181 -21.35 -20.13 -4.44
N ARG A 182 -20.13 -19.59 -4.27
CA ARG A 182 -19.68 -18.33 -4.84
C ARG A 182 -19.77 -18.34 -6.36
N ASN A 183 -19.13 -19.32 -7.02
CA ASN A 183 -19.10 -19.39 -8.49
C ASN A 183 -20.51 -19.57 -9.08
N ALA A 184 -21.40 -20.30 -8.40
CA ALA A 184 -22.80 -20.42 -8.81
C ALA A 184 -23.55 -19.09 -8.71
N SER A 185 -23.35 -18.32 -7.64
CA SER A 185 -23.98 -17.02 -7.45
C SER A 185 -23.51 -15.97 -8.46
N ILE A 186 -22.20 -15.98 -8.80
CA ILE A 186 -21.60 -15.04 -9.76
C ILE A 186 -22.22 -15.19 -11.18
N LYS A 187 -22.64 -16.39 -11.57
CA LYS A 187 -23.26 -16.59 -12.89
C LYS A 187 -24.52 -15.76 -13.09
N GLY A 188 -25.32 -15.60 -12.03
CA GLY A 188 -26.61 -14.93 -12.05
C GLY A 188 -26.58 -13.41 -11.96
N ILE A 189 -25.46 -12.79 -11.57
CA ILE A 189 -25.41 -11.33 -11.45
C ILE A 189 -25.25 -10.65 -12.80
N GLU A 190 -25.87 -9.48 -12.93
CA GLU A 190 -25.76 -8.58 -14.08
C GLU A 190 -25.15 -7.25 -13.64
N PHE A 191 -24.79 -6.39 -14.60
CA PHE A 191 -24.34 -5.04 -14.26
C PHE A 191 -25.51 -4.27 -13.62
N PRO A 192 -25.33 -3.68 -12.41
CA PRO A 192 -26.46 -3.27 -11.57
C PRO A 192 -27.23 -2.03 -12.06
N PHE A 193 -26.68 -1.32 -13.03
CA PHE A 193 -27.25 -0.08 -13.54
C PHE A 193 -27.35 -0.07 -15.07
N PRO A 194 -28.22 0.75 -15.68
CA PRO A 194 -28.11 1.05 -17.10
C PRO A 194 -26.71 1.60 -17.42
N TYR A 195 -26.06 1.04 -18.44
CA TYR A 195 -24.73 1.50 -18.82
C TYR A 195 -24.72 2.95 -19.28
N ARG A 196 -23.89 3.77 -18.69
CA ARG A 196 -23.55 5.10 -19.20
C ARG A 196 -22.62 5.00 -20.40
N LYS A 197 -22.51 6.10 -21.19
CA LYS A 197 -21.58 6.17 -22.32
C LYS A 197 -20.16 5.80 -21.90
N GLY A 198 -19.52 4.88 -22.62
CA GLY A 198 -18.15 4.39 -22.36
C GLY A 198 -18.02 3.39 -21.20
N GLN A 199 -19.03 3.26 -20.33
CA GLN A 199 -18.94 2.40 -19.13
C GLN A 199 -18.90 0.91 -19.48
N ARG A 200 -19.67 0.47 -20.50
CA ARG A 200 -19.62 -0.89 -21.00
C ARG A 200 -18.26 -1.23 -21.60
N ASP A 201 -17.68 -0.32 -22.38
CA ASP A 201 -16.38 -0.53 -23.01
C ASP A 201 -15.27 -0.60 -21.96
N LEU A 202 -15.41 0.16 -20.87
CA LEU A 202 -14.54 0.09 -19.71
C LEU A 202 -14.60 -1.29 -19.05
N ALA A 203 -15.80 -1.79 -18.72
CA ALA A 203 -15.96 -3.10 -18.09
C ALA A 203 -15.44 -4.25 -19.00
N VAL A 204 -15.70 -4.17 -20.31
CA VAL A 204 -15.17 -5.12 -21.30
C VAL A 204 -13.65 -5.07 -21.37
N SER A 205 -13.05 -3.87 -21.29
CA SER A 205 -11.59 -3.70 -21.33
C SER A 205 -10.93 -4.32 -20.09
N VAL A 206 -11.53 -4.13 -18.91
CA VAL A 206 -11.07 -4.76 -17.65
C VAL A 206 -11.15 -6.29 -17.77
N TYR A 207 -12.29 -6.84 -18.17
CA TYR A 207 -12.47 -8.28 -18.30
C TYR A 207 -11.46 -8.89 -19.28
N ARG A 208 -11.31 -8.29 -20.48
CA ARG A 208 -10.34 -8.76 -21.48
C ARG A 208 -8.89 -8.69 -20.99
N THR A 209 -8.57 -7.71 -20.16
CA THR A 209 -7.24 -7.58 -19.55
C THR A 209 -6.98 -8.72 -18.58
N ILE A 210 -7.95 -9.06 -17.74
CA ILE A 210 -7.85 -10.18 -16.80
C ILE A 210 -7.70 -11.51 -17.58
N LEU A 211 -8.56 -11.74 -18.58
CA LEU A 211 -8.48 -12.93 -19.43
C LEU A 211 -7.11 -13.11 -20.09
N ARG A 212 -6.47 -12.01 -20.48
CA ARG A 212 -5.15 -12.02 -21.13
C ARG A 212 -3.97 -11.95 -20.15
N LYS A 213 -4.22 -11.88 -18.84
CA LYS A 213 -3.21 -11.75 -17.79
C LYS A 213 -2.27 -10.56 -18.03
N LYS A 214 -2.84 -9.40 -18.35
CA LYS A 214 -2.11 -8.18 -18.69
C LYS A 214 -2.36 -7.08 -17.65
N LYS A 215 -1.72 -5.94 -17.85
CA LYS A 215 -1.93 -4.72 -17.07
C LYS A 215 -2.65 -3.67 -17.92
N LEU A 216 -3.56 -2.94 -17.30
CA LEU A 216 -4.40 -1.93 -17.94
C LEU A 216 -4.30 -0.61 -17.19
N PHE A 217 -4.07 0.47 -17.92
CA PHE A 217 -4.09 1.84 -17.43
C PHE A 217 -5.33 2.56 -17.96
N ILE A 218 -6.18 3.04 -17.06
CA ILE A 218 -7.46 3.68 -17.39
C ILE A 218 -7.44 5.13 -16.95
N GLN A 219 -7.53 6.05 -17.91
CA GLN A 219 -7.90 7.41 -17.64
C GLN A 219 -9.41 7.54 -17.88
N ALA A 220 -10.16 7.79 -16.81
CA ALA A 220 -11.60 7.96 -16.88
C ALA A 220 -12.05 9.09 -15.95
N PRO A 221 -12.79 10.10 -16.44
CA PRO A 221 -13.27 11.21 -15.64
C PRO A 221 -14.07 10.78 -14.41
N THR A 222 -14.25 11.68 -13.47
CA THR A 222 -15.15 11.47 -12.33
C THR A 222 -16.58 11.22 -12.83
N GLY A 223 -17.39 10.50 -12.06
CA GLY A 223 -18.81 10.26 -12.36
C GLY A 223 -19.12 9.17 -13.40
N VAL A 224 -18.15 8.62 -14.13
CA VAL A 224 -18.39 7.52 -15.09
C VAL A 224 -18.58 6.16 -14.42
N GLY A 225 -18.57 6.08 -13.08
CA GLY A 225 -18.74 4.82 -12.35
C GLY A 225 -17.56 3.86 -12.46
N LYS A 226 -16.33 4.38 -12.33
CA LYS A 226 -15.07 3.59 -12.41
C LYS A 226 -15.08 2.36 -11.52
N THR A 227 -15.46 2.52 -10.26
CA THR A 227 -15.39 1.46 -9.24
C THR A 227 -16.24 0.26 -9.62
N ILE A 228 -17.53 0.44 -9.90
CA ILE A 228 -18.41 -0.68 -10.28
C ILE A 228 -18.00 -1.30 -11.63
N SER A 229 -17.50 -0.47 -12.57
CA SER A 229 -17.05 -0.93 -13.90
C SER A 229 -15.71 -1.68 -13.84
N THR A 230 -14.98 -1.64 -12.73
CA THR A 230 -13.78 -2.45 -12.49
C THR A 230 -14.06 -3.65 -11.58
N VAL A 231 -14.88 -3.48 -10.55
CA VAL A 231 -15.25 -4.54 -9.60
C VAL A 231 -16.12 -5.61 -10.27
N PHE A 232 -17.19 -5.22 -10.96
CA PHE A 232 -18.11 -6.19 -11.60
C PHE A 232 -17.40 -7.17 -12.56
N PRO A 233 -16.60 -6.73 -13.56
CA PRO A 233 -15.89 -7.65 -14.43
C PRO A 233 -14.81 -8.48 -13.71
N ALA A 234 -14.21 -7.96 -12.63
CA ALA A 234 -13.27 -8.72 -11.82
C ALA A 234 -14.00 -9.85 -11.04
N VAL A 235 -15.17 -9.57 -10.46
CA VAL A 235 -16.02 -10.59 -9.82
C VAL A 235 -16.43 -11.65 -10.83
N LYS A 236 -16.88 -11.25 -12.04
CA LYS A 236 -17.20 -12.21 -13.13
C LYS A 236 -16.00 -13.10 -13.47
N ALA A 237 -14.81 -12.52 -13.58
CA ALA A 237 -13.57 -13.26 -13.86
C ALA A 237 -13.23 -14.27 -12.75
N VAL A 238 -13.45 -13.93 -11.48
CA VAL A 238 -13.30 -14.88 -10.36
C VAL A 238 -14.28 -16.06 -10.50
N GLY A 239 -15.52 -15.80 -10.89
CA GLY A 239 -16.51 -16.86 -11.11
C GLY A 239 -16.18 -17.82 -12.27
N GLU A 240 -15.38 -17.35 -13.22
CA GLU A 240 -14.86 -18.13 -14.37
C GLU A 240 -13.44 -18.68 -14.12
N GLU A 241 -12.96 -18.59 -12.87
CA GLU A 241 -11.64 -19.10 -12.44
C GLU A 241 -10.44 -18.45 -13.15
N LEU A 242 -10.63 -17.25 -13.69
CA LEU A 242 -9.55 -16.43 -14.25
C LEU A 242 -8.72 -15.69 -13.19
N GLY A 243 -9.19 -15.72 -11.96
CA GLY A 243 -8.52 -15.22 -10.77
C GLY A 243 -9.12 -15.85 -9.51
N GLU A 244 -8.41 -15.80 -8.41
CA GLU A 244 -8.84 -16.40 -7.13
C GLU A 244 -9.32 -15.37 -6.12
N LYS A 245 -8.69 -14.18 -6.11
CA LYS A 245 -8.91 -13.15 -5.10
C LYS A 245 -8.73 -11.75 -5.71
N ILE A 246 -9.59 -10.83 -5.31
CA ILE A 246 -9.51 -9.42 -5.69
C ILE A 246 -8.82 -8.63 -4.58
N PHE A 247 -7.76 -7.89 -4.91
CA PHE A 247 -7.20 -6.85 -4.07
C PHE A 247 -7.63 -5.49 -4.62
N TYR A 248 -8.54 -4.81 -3.92
CA TYR A 248 -8.94 -3.44 -4.23
C TYR A 248 -8.09 -2.49 -3.39
N LEU A 249 -7.21 -1.73 -4.06
CA LEU A 249 -6.19 -0.92 -3.44
C LEU A 249 -6.53 0.56 -3.52
N THR A 250 -6.51 1.24 -2.38
CA THR A 250 -6.80 2.67 -2.31
C THR A 250 -6.08 3.35 -1.15
N ALA A 251 -5.63 4.58 -1.35
CA ALA A 251 -4.95 5.38 -0.32
C ALA A 251 -5.90 6.19 0.57
N LYS A 252 -7.22 6.20 0.31
CA LYS A 252 -8.18 7.12 0.95
C LYS A 252 -9.40 6.42 1.52
N THR A 253 -9.88 6.91 2.66
CA THR A 253 -11.07 6.38 3.32
C THR A 253 -12.32 6.49 2.44
N ILE A 254 -12.54 7.62 1.76
CA ILE A 254 -13.71 7.84 0.90
C ILE A 254 -13.76 6.84 -0.26
N THR A 255 -12.64 6.59 -0.93
CA THR A 255 -12.59 5.62 -2.03
C THR A 255 -12.76 4.19 -1.54
N ARG A 256 -12.40 3.90 -0.28
CA ARG A 256 -12.67 2.64 0.41
C ARG A 256 -14.19 2.41 0.53
N THR A 257 -14.94 3.37 1.05
CA THR A 257 -16.40 3.29 1.18
C THR A 257 -17.09 3.08 -0.18
N VAL A 258 -16.60 3.73 -1.24
CA VAL A 258 -17.15 3.52 -2.60
C VAL A 258 -16.90 2.09 -3.10
N ALA A 259 -15.76 1.49 -2.75
CA ALA A 259 -15.48 0.08 -3.08
C ALA A 259 -16.41 -0.87 -2.30
N GLU A 260 -16.61 -0.63 -1.00
CA GLU A 260 -17.55 -1.39 -0.15
C GLU A 260 -18.96 -1.34 -0.73
N GLN A 261 -19.44 -0.15 -1.10
CA GLN A 261 -20.75 0.05 -1.75
C GLN A 261 -20.86 -0.69 -3.08
N ALA A 262 -19.79 -0.75 -3.88
CA ALA A 262 -19.82 -1.49 -5.14
C ALA A 262 -20.03 -3.01 -4.93
N PHE A 263 -19.38 -3.61 -3.94
CA PHE A 263 -19.61 -5.00 -3.57
C PHE A 263 -21.02 -5.20 -2.97
N GLU A 264 -21.50 -4.27 -2.14
CA GLU A 264 -22.83 -4.34 -1.56
C GLU A 264 -23.92 -4.30 -2.64
N THR A 265 -23.82 -3.39 -3.59
CA THR A 265 -24.73 -3.31 -4.74
C THR A 265 -24.81 -4.63 -5.53
N LEU A 266 -23.69 -5.35 -5.66
CA LEU A 266 -23.70 -6.66 -6.29
C LEU A 266 -24.34 -7.74 -5.40
N ARG A 267 -24.22 -7.63 -4.07
CA ARG A 267 -24.87 -8.55 -3.10
C ARG A 267 -26.40 -8.44 -3.11
N GLU A 268 -26.96 -7.27 -3.43
CA GLU A 268 -28.40 -7.09 -3.62
C GLU A 268 -28.97 -8.02 -4.72
N GLN A 269 -28.11 -8.53 -5.62
CA GLN A 269 -28.44 -9.54 -6.62
C GLN A 269 -28.14 -10.99 -6.15
N ASN A 270 -28.08 -11.23 -4.84
CA ASN A 270 -27.75 -12.53 -4.22
C ASN A 270 -26.32 -13.03 -4.51
N LEU A 271 -25.37 -12.14 -4.75
CA LEU A 271 -23.96 -12.49 -4.86
C LEU A 271 -23.44 -13.03 -3.52
N LYS A 272 -22.86 -14.22 -3.50
CA LYS A 272 -22.05 -14.75 -2.42
C LYS A 272 -20.57 -14.42 -2.68
N PHE A 273 -20.05 -13.47 -1.95
CA PHE A 273 -18.67 -13.00 -2.12
C PHE A 273 -18.18 -12.38 -0.81
N LYS A 274 -17.23 -13.02 -0.15
CA LYS A 274 -16.70 -12.55 1.12
C LYS A 274 -15.69 -11.43 0.90
N VAL A 275 -15.89 -10.31 1.58
CA VAL A 275 -15.01 -9.14 1.45
C VAL A 275 -14.58 -8.65 2.82
N ILE A 276 -13.30 -8.39 2.98
CA ILE A 276 -12.73 -7.75 4.17
C ILE A 276 -12.18 -6.36 3.82
N THR A 277 -12.42 -5.41 4.71
CA THR A 277 -11.76 -4.10 4.67
C THR A 277 -10.69 -4.04 5.75
N LEU A 278 -9.41 -4.03 5.34
CA LEU A 278 -8.30 -3.93 6.28
C LEU A 278 -8.14 -2.50 6.80
N THR A 279 -8.09 -2.39 8.11
CA THR A 279 -7.87 -1.13 8.85
C THR A 279 -6.46 -1.12 9.43
N ALA A 280 -5.82 0.04 9.42
CA ALA A 280 -4.49 0.22 10.01
C ALA A 280 -4.50 -0.13 11.50
N LYS A 281 -3.38 -0.68 11.99
CA LYS A 281 -3.24 -1.22 13.34
C LYS A 281 -3.62 -0.19 14.40
N GLU A 282 -3.15 1.03 14.26
CA GLU A 282 -3.38 2.14 15.19
C GLU A 282 -4.86 2.53 15.30
N LYS A 283 -5.65 2.22 14.25
CA LYS A 283 -7.08 2.56 14.20
C LYS A 283 -8.00 1.45 14.71
N ILE A 284 -7.56 0.19 14.68
CA ILE A 284 -8.37 -0.98 15.10
C ILE A 284 -7.91 -1.54 16.45
N CYS A 285 -6.75 -1.15 16.94
CA CYS A 285 -6.24 -1.59 18.23
C CYS A 285 -7.15 -1.13 19.38
N PHE A 286 -7.38 -2.02 20.36
CA PHE A 286 -8.18 -1.71 21.54
C PHE A 286 -7.37 -1.04 22.66
N CYS A 287 -6.05 -1.03 22.56
CA CYS A 287 -5.14 -0.42 23.53
C CYS A 287 -4.82 1.01 23.11
N GLU A 288 -4.68 1.94 24.04
CA GLU A 288 -4.28 3.33 23.78
C GLU A 288 -2.88 3.38 23.19
N GLU A 289 -1.96 2.53 23.70
CA GLU A 289 -0.63 2.33 23.16
C GLU A 289 -0.54 0.96 22.46
N THR A 290 0.07 0.91 21.29
CA THR A 290 0.20 -0.33 20.49
C THR A 290 1.34 -1.22 20.95
N SER A 291 1.39 -1.57 22.24
CA SER A 291 2.34 -2.53 22.81
C SER A 291 1.87 -3.96 22.57
N CYS A 292 2.42 -4.62 21.52
CA CYS A 292 2.00 -5.96 21.13
C CYS A 292 2.83 -7.05 21.81
N ASN A 293 2.58 -7.27 23.09
CA ASN A 293 3.19 -8.32 23.90
C ASN A 293 2.20 -8.81 24.97
N PRO A 294 2.40 -10.01 25.56
CA PRO A 294 1.44 -10.61 26.49
C PRO A 294 1.35 -9.92 27.85
N ASP A 295 2.32 -9.10 28.21
CA ASP A 295 2.35 -8.39 29.50
C ASP A 295 1.52 -7.10 29.44
N ASP A 296 1.57 -6.38 28.33
CA ASP A 296 0.90 -5.08 28.15
C ASP A 296 -0.47 -5.21 27.44
N CYS A 297 -0.69 -6.26 26.63
CA CYS A 297 -1.89 -6.41 25.82
C CYS A 297 -2.65 -7.72 26.11
N PRO A 298 -3.87 -7.66 26.69
CA PRO A 298 -4.67 -8.85 27.00
C PRO A 298 -5.17 -9.59 25.75
N TYR A 299 -5.19 -8.94 24.59
CA TYR A 299 -5.56 -9.52 23.29
C TYR A 299 -4.37 -10.16 22.56
N ALA A 300 -3.13 -9.82 22.95
CA ALA A 300 -1.92 -10.48 22.49
C ALA A 300 -1.70 -11.81 23.22
N LYS A 301 -2.05 -11.86 24.53
CA LYS A 301 -1.91 -13.03 25.38
C LYS A 301 -2.81 -14.18 24.93
N GLY A 302 -2.23 -15.32 24.58
CA GLY A 302 -2.95 -16.51 24.09
C GLY A 302 -3.72 -16.26 22.79
N HIS A 303 -3.25 -15.33 21.96
CA HIS A 303 -3.92 -15.00 20.69
C HIS A 303 -4.00 -16.22 19.77
N PHE A 304 -2.87 -16.91 19.57
CA PHE A 304 -2.80 -18.00 18.63
C PHE A 304 -3.59 -19.23 19.08
N ASP A 305 -3.86 -19.39 20.37
CA ASP A 305 -4.70 -20.47 20.91
C ASP A 305 -6.18 -20.33 20.52
N ARG A 306 -6.63 -19.11 20.19
CA ARG A 306 -8.06 -18.79 20.01
C ARG A 306 -8.41 -18.27 18.61
N VAL A 307 -7.42 -17.75 17.85
CA VAL A 307 -7.71 -17.02 16.62
C VAL A 307 -8.29 -17.91 15.53
N ASN A 308 -7.90 -19.19 15.44
CA ASN A 308 -8.46 -20.09 14.43
C ASN A 308 -9.97 -20.31 14.60
N ASP A 309 -10.44 -20.44 15.82
CA ASP A 309 -11.89 -20.58 16.08
C ASP A 309 -12.62 -19.27 15.84
N ALA A 310 -12.03 -18.12 16.21
CA ALA A 310 -12.59 -16.81 15.92
C ALA A 310 -12.74 -16.57 14.42
N VAL A 311 -11.73 -16.90 13.62
CA VAL A 311 -11.74 -16.75 12.16
C VAL A 311 -12.77 -17.70 11.52
N TYR A 312 -12.78 -18.98 11.93
CA TYR A 312 -13.72 -19.95 11.37
C TYR A 312 -15.17 -19.57 11.62
N GLU A 313 -15.49 -19.19 12.86
CA GLU A 313 -16.85 -18.73 13.22
C GLU A 313 -17.26 -17.51 12.39
N LEU A 314 -16.36 -16.51 12.24
CA LEU A 314 -16.63 -15.32 11.45
C LEU A 314 -16.94 -15.66 9.98
N LEU A 315 -16.13 -16.54 9.39
CA LEU A 315 -16.32 -16.99 8.00
C LEU A 315 -17.65 -17.71 7.78
N MET A 316 -18.18 -18.40 8.80
CA MET A 316 -19.46 -19.09 8.71
C MET A 316 -20.67 -18.16 8.86
N GLN A 317 -20.50 -17.01 9.53
CA GLN A 317 -21.60 -16.11 9.86
C GLN A 317 -21.69 -14.89 8.96
N GLU A 318 -20.55 -14.38 8.44
CA GLU A 318 -20.48 -13.10 7.77
C GLU A 318 -19.90 -13.20 6.36
N ASP A 319 -20.41 -12.37 5.45
CA ASP A 319 -19.86 -12.15 4.11
C ASP A 319 -19.16 -10.78 3.97
N VAL A 320 -19.43 -9.86 4.92
CA VAL A 320 -18.83 -8.51 4.98
C VAL A 320 -18.08 -8.36 6.29
N MET A 321 -16.76 -8.31 6.22
CA MET A 321 -15.91 -8.12 7.37
C MET A 321 -15.48 -6.65 7.46
N SER A 322 -16.42 -5.82 7.96
CA SER A 322 -16.14 -4.41 8.29
C SER A 322 -15.31 -4.29 9.56
N ARG A 323 -14.85 -3.08 9.87
CA ARG A 323 -14.13 -2.80 11.11
C ARG A 323 -14.95 -3.20 12.36
N GLU A 324 -16.22 -2.83 12.40
CA GLU A 324 -17.11 -3.08 13.51
C GLU A 324 -17.34 -4.59 13.72
N VAL A 325 -17.52 -5.33 12.64
CA VAL A 325 -17.68 -6.80 12.66
C VAL A 325 -16.40 -7.47 13.20
N LEU A 326 -15.24 -7.04 12.73
CA LEU A 326 -13.94 -7.55 13.19
C LEU A 326 -13.69 -7.22 14.66
N GLU A 327 -13.99 -6.00 15.11
CA GLU A 327 -13.86 -5.61 16.51
C GLU A 327 -14.80 -6.42 17.42
N ALA A 328 -16.05 -6.64 17.01
CA ALA A 328 -17.02 -7.44 17.79
C ALA A 328 -16.53 -8.89 17.96
N GLN A 329 -16.09 -9.53 16.87
CA GLN A 329 -15.58 -10.90 16.89
C GLN A 329 -14.29 -11.01 17.72
N ALA A 330 -13.38 -10.05 17.58
CA ALA A 330 -12.14 -10.01 18.34
C ALA A 330 -12.36 -9.86 19.83
N ARG A 331 -13.33 -9.04 20.26
CA ARG A 331 -13.73 -8.91 21.68
C ARG A 331 -14.33 -10.21 22.23
N LYS A 332 -15.20 -10.86 21.44
CA LYS A 332 -15.85 -12.13 21.81
C LYS A 332 -14.83 -13.23 22.12
N HIS A 333 -13.81 -13.37 21.28
CA HIS A 333 -12.77 -14.41 21.40
C HIS A 333 -11.52 -13.94 22.16
N LYS A 334 -11.44 -12.66 22.57
CA LYS A 334 -10.26 -12.06 23.22
C LYS A 334 -8.98 -12.25 22.40
N VAL A 335 -9.04 -11.91 21.11
CA VAL A 335 -7.92 -11.95 20.17
C VAL A 335 -7.60 -10.55 19.64
N CYS A 336 -6.40 -10.34 19.13
CA CYS A 336 -6.02 -9.09 18.49
C CYS A 336 -6.86 -8.86 17.22
N PRO A 337 -7.61 -7.77 17.09
CA PRO A 337 -8.46 -7.53 15.93
C PRO A 337 -7.66 -7.33 14.64
N PHE A 338 -6.46 -6.74 14.74
CA PHE A 338 -5.57 -6.53 13.60
C PHE A 338 -5.02 -7.85 13.04
N GLU A 339 -4.39 -8.68 13.89
CA GLU A 339 -3.83 -9.97 13.45
C GLU A 339 -4.93 -10.94 12.98
N MET A 340 -6.10 -10.95 13.66
CA MET A 340 -7.26 -11.70 13.20
C MET A 340 -7.73 -11.26 11.81
N ALA A 341 -7.78 -9.95 11.54
CA ALA A 341 -8.15 -9.43 10.21
C ALA A 341 -7.16 -9.88 9.13
N LEU A 342 -5.86 -9.92 9.44
CA LEU A 342 -4.85 -10.46 8.53
C LEU A 342 -5.07 -11.94 8.25
N ASP A 343 -5.47 -12.73 9.24
CA ASP A 343 -5.79 -14.15 9.07
C ASP A 343 -7.06 -14.35 8.23
N VAL A 344 -8.13 -13.61 8.52
CA VAL A 344 -9.37 -13.61 7.72
C VAL A 344 -9.10 -13.30 6.26
N SER A 345 -8.16 -12.38 5.95
CA SER A 345 -7.82 -12.00 4.59
C SER A 345 -7.40 -13.18 3.70
N THR A 346 -6.89 -14.27 4.29
CA THR A 346 -6.49 -15.47 3.53
C THR A 346 -7.68 -16.26 3.00
N TRP A 347 -8.84 -16.16 3.66
CA TRP A 347 -10.03 -17.00 3.38
C TRP A 347 -11.12 -16.30 2.58
N VAL A 348 -11.07 -14.98 2.44
CA VAL A 348 -12.06 -14.17 1.72
C VAL A 348 -11.73 -14.03 0.24
N ASP A 349 -12.72 -13.63 -0.57
CA ASP A 349 -12.62 -13.48 -2.03
C ASP A 349 -12.11 -12.10 -2.42
N GLY A 350 -12.40 -11.07 -1.62
CA GLY A 350 -11.99 -9.70 -1.83
C GLY A 350 -11.35 -9.06 -0.60
N VAL A 351 -10.27 -8.31 -0.83
CA VAL A 351 -9.55 -7.54 0.20
C VAL A 351 -9.50 -6.08 -0.25
N ILE A 352 -10.16 -5.21 0.50
CA ILE A 352 -10.07 -3.75 0.33
C ILE A 352 -9.03 -3.24 1.31
N CYS A 353 -7.95 -2.61 0.82
CA CYS A 353 -6.86 -2.18 1.67
C CYS A 353 -6.06 -1.00 1.09
N ASP A 354 -5.16 -0.43 1.90
CA ASP A 354 -4.18 0.56 1.44
C ASP A 354 -3.11 -0.11 0.55
N TYR A 355 -2.47 0.69 -0.33
CA TYR A 355 -1.35 0.26 -1.18
C TYR A 355 -0.22 -0.43 -0.40
N ASN A 356 0.02 0.00 0.84
CA ASN A 356 1.09 -0.52 1.70
C ASN A 356 0.96 -2.03 1.90
N TYR A 357 -0.26 -2.56 2.03
CA TYR A 357 -0.48 -3.99 2.23
C TYR A 357 -0.05 -4.88 1.07
N VAL A 358 0.17 -4.30 -0.11
CA VAL A 358 0.67 -5.03 -1.29
C VAL A 358 2.10 -4.64 -1.64
N PHE A 359 2.45 -3.34 -1.57
CA PHE A 359 3.68 -2.83 -2.17
C PHE A 359 4.77 -2.49 -1.16
N ASP A 360 4.45 -2.12 0.08
CA ASP A 360 5.43 -1.68 1.05
C ASP A 360 6.27 -2.88 1.58
N PRO A 361 7.59 -2.87 1.47
CA PRO A 361 8.45 -3.95 1.96
C PRO A 361 8.24 -4.30 3.43
N ASP A 362 7.93 -3.31 4.27
CA ASP A 362 7.80 -3.47 5.72
C ASP A 362 6.36 -3.84 6.15
N ALA A 363 5.33 -3.37 5.39
CA ALA A 363 3.91 -3.55 5.74
C ALA A 363 3.14 -4.57 4.88
N ARG A 364 3.72 -5.03 3.75
CA ARG A 364 3.03 -5.94 2.82
C ARG A 364 2.59 -7.24 3.49
N LEU A 365 1.47 -7.76 3.04
CA LEU A 365 0.91 -9.04 3.48
C LEU A 365 1.81 -10.20 3.03
N ARG A 366 2.80 -10.56 3.86
CA ARG A 366 3.80 -11.60 3.56
C ARG A 366 3.17 -12.92 3.18
N ARG A 367 2.01 -13.27 3.77
CA ARG A 367 1.26 -14.50 3.47
C ARG A 367 0.79 -14.63 2.01
N PHE A 368 0.76 -13.51 1.25
CA PHE A 368 0.42 -13.49 -0.18
C PHE A 368 1.62 -13.16 -1.08
N PHE A 369 2.58 -12.39 -0.58
CA PHE A 369 3.60 -11.74 -1.40
C PHE A 369 5.04 -12.17 -1.06
N THR A 370 5.24 -13.32 -0.40
CA THR A 370 6.57 -13.90 -0.17
C THR A 370 7.16 -14.47 -1.46
N GLU A 371 8.48 -14.73 -1.47
CA GLU A 371 9.18 -15.36 -2.59
C GLU A 371 8.65 -16.78 -2.86
N GLY A 372 8.49 -17.13 -4.14
CA GLY A 372 8.15 -18.49 -4.60
C GLY A 372 6.70 -18.76 -4.98
N GLY A 373 5.73 -17.90 -4.64
CA GLY A 373 4.32 -18.09 -4.98
C GLY A 373 3.76 -17.01 -5.88
N ALA A 374 3.22 -17.35 -7.07
CA ALA A 374 2.27 -16.51 -7.78
C ALA A 374 0.86 -17.00 -7.43
N GLY A 375 -0.01 -16.12 -6.97
CA GLY A 375 -1.41 -16.41 -6.72
C GLY A 375 -2.29 -15.92 -7.86
N GLY A 376 -3.53 -16.40 -7.92
CA GLY A 376 -4.54 -15.92 -8.87
C GLY A 376 -5.10 -14.53 -8.49
N TYR A 377 -4.24 -13.56 -8.11
CA TYR A 377 -4.68 -12.26 -7.61
C TYR A 377 -5.00 -11.30 -8.73
N LEU A 378 -6.10 -10.56 -8.57
CA LEU A 378 -6.54 -9.48 -9.44
C LEU A 378 -6.38 -8.16 -8.69
N PHE A 379 -5.47 -7.30 -9.15
CA PHE A 379 -5.25 -6.00 -8.52
C PHE A 379 -6.12 -4.92 -9.19
N LEU A 380 -6.99 -4.28 -8.43
CA LEU A 380 -7.75 -3.09 -8.80
C LEU A 380 -7.19 -1.89 -8.03
N ILE A 381 -6.46 -1.03 -8.72
CA ILE A 381 -5.66 0.04 -8.12
C ILE A 381 -6.34 1.38 -8.40
N ASP A 382 -7.11 1.84 -7.44
CA ASP A 382 -7.86 3.10 -7.50
C ASP A 382 -6.99 4.30 -7.18
N GLU A 383 -7.30 5.44 -7.77
CA GLU A 383 -6.52 6.67 -7.69
C GLU A 383 -5.02 6.44 -7.90
N ALA A 384 -4.72 5.61 -8.92
CA ALA A 384 -3.38 5.09 -9.19
C ALA A 384 -2.31 6.17 -9.43
N HIS A 385 -2.71 7.42 -9.69
CA HIS A 385 -1.79 8.54 -9.77
C HIS A 385 -1.01 8.77 -8.46
N ASN A 386 -1.61 8.43 -7.30
CA ASN A 386 -0.97 8.53 -5.99
C ASN A 386 0.13 7.48 -5.79
N LEU A 387 0.05 6.34 -6.48
CA LEU A 387 0.98 5.22 -6.28
C LEU A 387 2.41 5.58 -6.71
N VAL A 388 2.62 6.57 -7.58
CA VAL A 388 3.96 7.02 -7.98
C VAL A 388 4.74 7.59 -6.79
N GLU A 389 4.17 8.58 -6.11
CA GLU A 389 4.82 9.20 -4.93
C GLU A 389 4.85 8.24 -3.74
N ARG A 390 3.77 7.49 -3.52
CA ARG A 390 3.73 6.45 -2.47
C ARG A 390 4.78 5.36 -2.73
N GLY A 391 4.95 4.92 -3.97
CA GLY A 391 5.98 3.96 -4.33
C GLY A 391 7.39 4.50 -4.09
N ARG A 392 7.65 5.77 -4.43
CA ARG A 392 8.94 6.41 -4.10
C ARG A 392 9.18 6.39 -2.60
N GLN A 393 8.19 6.75 -1.78
CA GLN A 393 8.28 6.75 -0.32
C GLN A 393 8.53 5.34 0.25
N MET A 394 7.75 4.34 -0.17
CA MET A 394 7.85 2.95 0.29
C MET A 394 9.21 2.32 0.04
N TYR A 395 9.84 2.70 -1.08
CA TYR A 395 11.13 2.14 -1.50
C TYR A 395 12.31 3.09 -1.25
N SER A 396 12.12 4.17 -0.51
CA SER A 396 13.20 5.05 -0.04
C SER A 396 13.43 4.85 1.45
N ALA A 397 14.68 5.06 1.89
CA ALA A 397 15.03 5.02 3.30
C ALA A 397 16.01 6.12 3.64
N GLU A 398 15.97 6.59 4.88
CA GLU A 398 16.90 7.61 5.35
C GLU A 398 17.39 7.31 6.78
N LEU A 399 18.61 7.71 7.09
CA LEU A 399 19.19 7.66 8.41
C LEU A 399 19.73 9.02 8.81
N CYS A 400 19.38 9.43 10.00
CA CYS A 400 19.83 10.69 10.55
C CYS A 400 21.06 10.49 11.45
N LYS A 401 22.10 11.27 11.20
CA LYS A 401 23.36 11.20 11.95
C LYS A 401 23.15 11.41 13.46
N GLU A 402 22.27 12.31 13.82
CA GLU A 402 21.99 12.69 15.21
C GLU A 402 21.41 11.53 16.03
N ASP A 403 20.69 10.58 15.40
CA ASP A 403 20.08 9.41 16.07
C ASP A 403 21.14 8.42 16.55
N PHE A 404 22.23 8.22 15.79
CA PHE A 404 23.38 7.41 16.23
C PHE A 404 24.01 7.94 17.53
N LEU A 405 24.04 9.26 17.69
CA LEU A 405 24.56 9.88 18.90
C LEU A 405 23.60 9.79 20.09
N ALA A 406 22.29 9.89 19.81
CA ALA A 406 21.25 9.76 20.82
C ALA A 406 21.26 8.34 21.42
N VAL A 407 21.17 7.32 20.57
CA VAL A 407 21.22 5.92 21.00
C VAL A 407 22.54 5.59 21.69
N LYS A 408 23.67 6.05 21.16
CA LYS A 408 24.99 5.84 21.81
C LYS A 408 25.02 6.37 23.25
N LYS A 409 24.40 7.52 23.52
CA LYS A 409 24.36 8.07 24.91
C LYS A 409 23.60 7.15 25.86
N LEU A 410 22.49 6.54 25.39
CA LEU A 410 21.67 5.64 26.19
C LEU A 410 22.42 4.35 26.53
N VAL A 411 23.08 3.73 25.55
CA VAL A 411 23.64 2.37 25.69
C VAL A 411 25.12 2.36 26.18
N LYS A 412 25.82 3.51 26.26
CA LYS A 412 27.26 3.56 26.52
C LYS A 412 27.69 2.93 27.85
N GLY A 413 26.83 3.03 28.87
CA GLY A 413 27.11 2.49 30.21
C GLY A 413 26.97 0.96 30.27
N GLU A 414 26.01 0.40 29.55
CA GLU A 414 25.64 -1.01 29.65
C GLU A 414 26.26 -1.85 28.54
N ALA A 415 26.32 -1.29 27.30
CA ALA A 415 26.77 -2.00 26.09
C ALA A 415 27.93 -1.25 25.38
N PRO A 416 29.18 -1.30 25.89
CA PRO A 416 30.32 -0.57 25.31
C PRO A 416 30.65 -1.01 23.87
N ARG A 417 30.40 -2.26 23.49
CA ARG A 417 30.61 -2.77 22.12
C ARG A 417 29.64 -2.12 21.17
N PHE A 418 28.35 -2.11 21.50
CA PHE A 418 27.31 -1.44 20.72
C PHE A 418 27.61 0.05 20.55
N ALA A 419 27.94 0.76 21.64
CA ALA A 419 28.35 2.17 21.60
C ALA A 419 29.54 2.43 20.65
N LYS A 420 30.49 1.49 20.54
CA LYS A 420 31.64 1.58 19.63
C LYS A 420 31.22 1.43 18.16
N ARG A 421 30.26 0.55 17.85
CA ARG A 421 29.72 0.39 16.48
C ARG A 421 28.95 1.63 16.06
N LEU A 422 28.11 2.20 16.94
CA LEU A 422 27.42 3.47 16.69
C LEU A 422 28.38 4.61 16.41
N GLU A 423 29.49 4.68 17.15
CA GLU A 423 30.53 5.69 16.91
C GLU A 423 31.26 5.52 15.58
N ALA A 424 31.45 4.29 15.11
CA ALA A 424 32.05 4.04 13.80
C ALA A 424 31.14 4.58 12.68
N CYS A 425 29.82 4.32 12.73
CA CYS A 425 28.87 4.89 11.80
C CYS A 425 28.81 6.42 11.87
N ASN A 426 28.77 6.99 13.10
CA ASN A 426 28.77 8.43 13.31
C ASN A 426 29.99 9.13 12.69
N LYS A 427 31.19 8.53 12.77
CA LYS A 427 32.40 9.07 12.15
C LYS A 427 32.32 9.14 10.64
N ILE A 428 31.74 8.11 9.99
CA ILE A 428 31.55 8.09 8.55
C ILE A 428 30.55 9.18 8.14
N LEU A 429 29.40 9.26 8.82
CA LEU A 429 28.40 10.30 8.57
C LEU A 429 28.95 11.71 8.83
N LEU A 430 29.83 11.88 9.83
CA LEU A 430 30.51 13.15 10.11
C LEU A 430 31.47 13.54 8.96
N ALA A 431 32.16 12.58 8.36
CA ALA A 431 32.99 12.83 7.20
C ALA A 431 32.15 13.28 6.00
N MET A 432 31.05 12.58 5.73
CA MET A 432 30.08 12.97 4.67
C MET A 432 29.50 14.37 4.93
N LYS A 433 29.17 14.68 6.19
CA LYS A 433 28.64 15.99 6.62
C LYS A 433 29.60 17.14 6.31
N LYS A 434 30.89 16.94 6.46
CA LYS A 434 31.93 17.97 6.17
C LYS A 434 32.07 18.28 4.69
N GLU A 435 31.69 17.33 3.82
CA GLU A 435 31.78 17.46 2.37
C GLU A 435 30.46 17.91 1.71
N CYS A 436 29.40 18.07 2.49
CA CYS A 436 28.07 18.43 2.04
C CYS A 436 27.79 19.91 2.35
N GLU A 437 27.57 20.73 1.32
CA GLU A 437 27.17 22.14 1.50
C GLU A 437 25.66 22.27 1.65
N ASN A 438 24.87 21.78 0.69
CA ASN A 438 23.41 21.75 0.68
C ASN A 438 22.92 20.30 0.57
N TYR A 439 23.26 19.67 -0.57
CA TYR A 439 23.15 18.23 -0.76
C TYR A 439 24.31 17.69 -1.57
N LYS A 440 24.59 16.40 -1.45
CA LYS A 440 25.67 15.75 -2.22
C LYS A 440 25.23 14.35 -2.62
N VAL A 441 25.25 14.07 -3.94
CA VAL A 441 25.05 12.72 -4.47
C VAL A 441 26.31 11.89 -4.23
N LEU A 442 26.14 10.64 -3.83
CA LEU A 442 27.19 9.69 -3.49
C LEU A 442 27.16 8.50 -4.45
N ASP A 443 28.33 8.10 -4.93
CA ASP A 443 28.45 6.94 -5.84
C ASP A 443 28.47 5.60 -5.09
N ASN A 444 28.96 5.59 -3.83
CA ASN A 444 29.14 4.37 -3.05
C ASN A 444 29.08 4.64 -1.55
N ILE A 445 28.36 3.77 -0.84
CA ILE A 445 28.27 3.76 0.62
C ILE A 445 28.57 2.37 1.22
N SER A 446 29.24 1.48 0.52
CA SER A 446 29.46 0.09 0.95
C SER A 446 30.15 -0.02 2.30
N HIS A 447 31.13 0.88 2.59
CA HIS A 447 31.82 0.90 3.88
C HIS A 447 30.84 1.25 5.03
N PHE A 448 29.92 2.17 4.78
CA PHE A 448 28.87 2.50 5.76
C PHE A 448 27.90 1.35 5.96
N GLY A 449 27.48 0.67 4.89
CA GLY A 449 26.61 -0.50 4.92
C GLY A 449 27.16 -1.62 5.82
N ILE A 450 28.45 -1.96 5.65
CA ILE A 450 29.12 -2.97 6.51
C ILE A 450 29.11 -2.56 7.99
N GLN A 451 29.37 -1.28 8.31
CA GLN A 451 29.32 -0.82 9.69
C GLN A 451 27.89 -0.84 10.26
N LEU A 452 26.90 -0.59 9.39
CA LEU A 452 25.50 -0.59 9.78
C LEU A 452 24.98 -2.00 10.09
N MET A 453 25.41 -3.03 9.34
CA MET A 453 25.14 -4.44 9.68
C MET A 453 25.70 -4.82 11.05
N ASN A 454 26.94 -4.37 11.38
CA ASN A 454 27.49 -4.58 12.71
C ASN A 454 26.68 -3.87 13.83
N VAL A 455 26.10 -2.70 13.52
CA VAL A 455 25.18 -2.02 14.45
C VAL A 455 23.93 -2.86 14.66
N LEU A 456 23.33 -3.39 13.60
CA LEU A 456 22.12 -4.20 13.68
C LEU A 456 22.32 -5.44 14.58
N SER A 457 23.41 -6.18 14.37
CA SER A 457 23.74 -7.38 15.17
C SER A 457 23.95 -7.07 16.66
N GLU A 458 24.63 -5.95 16.98
CA GLU A 458 24.81 -5.56 18.40
C GLU A 458 23.51 -5.03 19.02
N THR A 459 22.61 -4.45 18.19
CA THR A 459 21.29 -4.00 18.66
C THR A 459 20.39 -5.17 19.02
N ASP A 460 20.36 -6.23 18.18
CA ASP A 460 19.61 -7.45 18.47
C ASP A 460 20.02 -8.05 19.82
N ARG A 461 21.34 -8.16 20.05
CA ARG A 461 21.88 -8.68 21.31
C ARG A 461 21.50 -7.80 22.51
N TYR A 462 21.56 -6.48 22.36
CA TYR A 462 21.19 -5.55 23.42
C TYR A 462 19.71 -5.62 23.77
N LEU A 463 18.84 -5.71 22.76
CA LEU A 463 17.38 -5.80 22.96
C LEU A 463 16.93 -7.08 23.70
N GLU A 464 17.67 -8.19 23.58
CA GLU A 464 17.40 -9.42 24.34
C GLU A 464 17.64 -9.25 25.85
N GLU A 465 18.58 -8.37 26.24
CA GLU A 465 19.03 -8.21 27.63
C GLU A 465 18.50 -6.92 28.28
N CYS A 466 17.97 -5.98 27.48
CA CYS A 466 17.52 -4.67 27.97
C CYS A 466 16.26 -4.79 28.80
N VAL A 467 16.32 -4.35 30.06
CA VAL A 467 15.21 -4.36 31.03
C VAL A 467 14.48 -3.02 31.09
N ASP A 468 15.18 -1.90 30.85
CA ASP A 468 14.57 -0.56 30.86
C ASP A 468 13.63 -0.39 29.67
N LYS A 469 12.35 -0.19 29.95
CA LYS A 469 11.27 -0.13 28.92
C LYS A 469 11.46 1.09 28.00
N GLU A 470 11.79 2.26 28.53
CA GLU A 470 11.90 3.52 27.76
C GLU A 470 13.12 3.49 26.83
N VAL A 471 14.25 3.00 27.37
CA VAL A 471 15.48 2.81 26.60
C VAL A 471 15.25 1.77 25.50
N ARG A 472 14.59 0.66 25.84
CA ARG A 472 14.27 -0.42 24.90
C ARG A 472 13.40 0.08 23.74
N GLU A 473 12.34 0.84 23.99
CA GLU A 473 11.48 1.41 22.95
C GLU A 473 12.28 2.31 22.00
N THR A 474 13.09 3.21 22.53
CA THR A 474 13.95 4.09 21.73
C THR A 474 14.96 3.31 20.87
N VAL A 475 15.57 2.27 21.43
CA VAL A 475 16.53 1.42 20.70
C VAL A 475 15.82 0.55 19.65
N LEU A 476 14.62 0.07 19.94
CA LEU A 476 13.81 -0.71 19.01
C LEU A 476 13.35 0.12 17.79
N ASP A 477 12.95 1.37 18.00
CA ASP A 477 12.62 2.29 16.91
C ASP A 477 13.83 2.55 16.00
N PHE A 478 14.98 2.76 16.59
CA PHE A 478 16.24 2.91 15.86
C PHE A 478 16.62 1.62 15.10
N TYR A 479 16.41 0.46 15.71
CA TYR A 479 16.61 -0.84 15.08
C TYR A 479 15.77 -0.99 13.81
N PHE A 480 14.48 -0.66 13.87
CA PHE A 480 13.61 -0.75 12.70
C PHE A 480 14.02 0.23 11.59
N GLN A 481 14.47 1.43 11.93
CA GLN A 481 15.00 2.38 10.95
C GLN A 481 16.26 1.84 10.24
N VAL A 482 17.21 1.29 11.01
CA VAL A 482 18.43 0.69 10.47
C VAL A 482 18.12 -0.50 9.59
N ARG A 483 17.22 -1.38 10.03
CA ARG A 483 16.78 -2.57 9.29
C ARG A 483 16.07 -2.20 7.97
N SER A 484 15.14 -1.24 8.00
CA SER A 484 14.47 -0.74 6.79
C SER A 484 15.48 -0.14 5.81
N PHE A 485 16.46 0.63 6.31
CA PHE A 485 17.52 1.18 5.48
C PHE A 485 18.37 0.08 4.82
N LEU A 486 18.75 -0.96 5.54
CA LEU A 486 19.52 -2.08 4.99
C LEU A 486 18.71 -2.88 3.97
N ASN A 487 17.42 -3.13 4.23
CA ASN A 487 16.52 -3.79 3.27
C ASN A 487 16.44 -3.04 1.93
N ILE A 488 16.41 -1.70 1.98
CA ILE A 488 16.43 -0.89 0.75
C ILE A 488 17.84 -0.88 0.14
N TYR A 489 18.89 -0.82 0.95
CA TYR A 489 20.28 -0.81 0.51
C TYR A 489 20.63 -2.07 -0.32
N ASP A 490 20.18 -3.25 0.10
CA ASP A 490 20.40 -4.50 -0.62
C ASP A 490 19.68 -4.57 -1.97
N GLY A 491 18.59 -3.81 -2.11
CA GLY A 491 17.82 -3.70 -3.34
C GLY A 491 18.24 -2.55 -4.27
N LEU A 492 19.33 -1.83 -3.98
CA LEU A 492 19.76 -0.69 -4.81
C LEU A 492 20.08 -1.11 -6.24
N ASP A 493 19.50 -0.38 -7.17
CA ASP A 493 19.74 -0.54 -8.61
C ASP A 493 19.84 0.85 -9.29
N GLU A 494 19.86 0.88 -10.61
CA GLU A 494 19.93 2.10 -11.42
C GLU A 494 18.73 3.05 -11.27
N ASN A 495 17.69 2.65 -10.54
CA ASN A 495 16.49 3.45 -10.26
C ASN A 495 16.60 4.26 -8.96
N TYR A 496 17.74 4.18 -8.29
CA TYR A 496 18.02 4.88 -7.03
C TYR A 496 19.08 5.96 -7.20
N VAL A 497 19.00 6.97 -6.33
CA VAL A 497 20.06 7.95 -6.11
C VAL A 497 20.35 8.01 -4.61
N VAL A 498 21.61 7.79 -4.26
CA VAL A 498 22.09 7.91 -2.89
C VAL A 498 22.63 9.32 -2.68
N TYR A 499 22.15 10.03 -1.66
CA TYR A 499 22.61 11.38 -1.40
C TYR A 499 22.54 11.75 0.08
N THR A 500 23.26 12.82 0.44
CA THR A 500 23.19 13.43 1.76
C THR A 500 22.66 14.85 1.66
N GLU A 501 21.97 15.31 2.69
CA GLU A 501 21.48 16.68 2.79
C GLU A 501 21.30 17.14 4.23
N TYR A 502 21.12 18.46 4.40
CA TYR A 502 20.63 19.06 5.64
C TYR A 502 19.13 19.25 5.56
N GLN A 503 18.40 18.75 6.55
CA GLN A 503 16.98 19.05 6.72
C GLN A 503 16.79 20.47 7.25
N GLU A 504 15.60 21.04 7.13
CA GLU A 504 15.26 22.39 7.59
C GLU A 504 15.56 22.63 9.09
N ASN A 505 15.47 21.57 9.91
CA ASN A 505 15.79 21.58 11.34
C ASN A 505 17.31 21.47 11.64
N GLY A 506 18.16 21.45 10.61
CA GLY A 506 19.63 21.36 10.71
C GLY A 506 20.16 19.95 10.95
N ARG A 507 19.31 18.91 10.97
CA ARG A 507 19.73 17.50 11.05
C ARG A 507 20.37 17.07 9.73
N PHE A 508 21.37 16.20 9.81
CA PHE A 508 22.08 15.68 8.66
C PHE A 508 21.62 14.26 8.33
N VAL A 509 21.14 14.05 7.11
CA VAL A 509 20.61 12.76 6.68
C VAL A 509 21.38 12.17 5.51
N LEU A 510 21.50 10.84 5.50
CA LEU A 510 21.88 10.00 4.36
C LEU A 510 20.62 9.33 3.86
N LYS A 511 20.31 9.51 2.57
CA LYS A 511 19.08 9.01 1.96
C LYS A 511 19.33 8.09 0.77
N LEU A 512 18.61 6.98 0.74
CA LEU A 512 18.46 6.08 -0.40
C LEU A 512 17.16 6.45 -1.09
N PHE A 513 17.23 7.19 -2.18
CA PHE A 513 16.05 7.74 -2.84
C PHE A 513 15.67 6.92 -4.07
N CYS A 514 14.51 6.27 -4.01
CA CYS A 514 13.90 5.58 -5.14
C CYS A 514 13.31 6.59 -6.11
N VAL A 515 14.00 6.87 -7.20
CA VAL A 515 13.55 7.82 -8.24
C VAL A 515 12.47 7.21 -9.11
N ASN A 516 12.61 5.93 -9.48
CA ASN A 516 11.63 5.21 -10.28
C ASN A 516 11.19 3.91 -9.59
N PRO A 517 9.98 3.86 -9.03
CA PRO A 517 9.50 2.70 -8.27
C PRO A 517 9.03 1.53 -9.15
N ALA A 518 8.98 1.68 -10.48
CA ALA A 518 8.38 0.71 -11.39
C ALA A 518 8.91 -0.73 -11.22
N ALA A 519 10.23 -0.89 -11.05
CA ALA A 519 10.85 -2.21 -10.90
C ALA A 519 10.41 -2.90 -9.60
N ASN A 520 10.32 -2.16 -8.50
CA ASN A 520 9.90 -2.69 -7.21
C ASN A 520 8.39 -3.00 -7.17
N LEU A 521 7.55 -2.09 -7.71
CA LEU A 521 6.12 -2.34 -7.88
C LEU A 521 5.87 -3.57 -8.75
N GLN A 522 6.64 -3.74 -9.82
CA GLN A 522 6.52 -4.87 -10.73
C GLN A 522 6.72 -6.22 -10.02
N LYS A 523 7.69 -6.32 -9.11
CA LYS A 523 7.94 -7.55 -8.31
C LYS A 523 6.69 -8.00 -7.55
N CYS A 524 5.91 -7.05 -7.01
CA CYS A 524 4.64 -7.35 -6.33
C CYS A 524 3.51 -7.67 -7.33
N LEU A 525 3.43 -6.92 -8.44
CA LEU A 525 2.42 -7.15 -9.48
C LEU A 525 2.56 -8.50 -10.17
N ASP A 526 3.78 -9.03 -10.28
CA ASP A 526 4.08 -10.35 -10.87
C ASP A 526 3.61 -11.52 -9.98
N LYS A 527 3.21 -11.23 -8.74
CA LYS A 527 2.56 -12.22 -7.88
C LYS A 527 1.08 -12.44 -8.22
N GLY A 528 0.48 -11.57 -9.03
CA GLY A 528 -0.90 -11.68 -9.47
C GLY A 528 -1.07 -11.95 -10.96
N ASN A 529 -2.29 -12.26 -11.36
CA ASN A 529 -2.63 -12.53 -12.76
C ASN A 529 -2.77 -11.25 -13.59
N SER A 530 -3.33 -10.20 -13.02
CA SER A 530 -3.53 -8.95 -13.74
C SER A 530 -3.63 -7.75 -12.79
N ALA A 531 -3.38 -6.54 -13.34
CA ALA A 531 -3.53 -5.30 -12.62
C ALA A 531 -4.25 -4.25 -13.46
N VAL A 532 -5.20 -3.56 -12.85
CA VAL A 532 -5.96 -2.47 -13.45
C VAL A 532 -5.70 -1.20 -12.65
N PHE A 533 -4.99 -0.26 -13.27
CA PHE A 533 -4.69 1.07 -12.71
C PHE A 533 -5.71 2.06 -13.25
N PHE A 534 -6.45 2.72 -12.40
CA PHE A 534 -7.46 3.68 -12.83
C PHE A 534 -7.47 4.95 -12.00
N SER A 535 -7.69 6.07 -12.67
CA SER A 535 -7.88 7.39 -12.06
C SER A 535 -8.46 8.38 -13.06
N ALA A 536 -9.01 9.46 -12.57
CA ALA A 536 -9.44 10.58 -13.40
C ALA A 536 -8.25 11.38 -13.98
N THR A 537 -7.09 11.29 -13.38
CA THR A 537 -5.95 12.17 -13.65
C THR A 537 -4.69 11.44 -14.13
N LEU A 538 -4.83 10.23 -14.71
CA LEU A 538 -3.69 9.50 -15.30
C LEU A 538 -3.24 10.13 -16.65
N LEU A 539 -2.83 11.39 -16.60
CA LEU A 539 -2.35 12.14 -17.78
C LEU A 539 -0.96 12.76 -17.53
N PRO A 540 -0.03 12.64 -18.48
CA PRO A 540 -0.08 11.75 -19.66
C PRO A 540 0.08 10.29 -19.25
N ILE A 541 -0.64 9.39 -19.87
CA ILE A 541 -0.69 7.98 -19.44
C ILE A 541 0.66 7.28 -19.56
N GLN A 542 1.52 7.71 -20.49
CA GLN A 542 2.87 7.18 -20.69
C GLN A 542 3.80 7.46 -19.49
N TYR A 543 3.61 8.60 -18.79
CA TYR A 543 4.33 8.92 -17.57
C TYR A 543 4.03 7.87 -16.48
N TYR A 544 2.75 7.57 -16.26
CA TYR A 544 2.32 6.60 -15.27
C TYR A 544 2.73 5.16 -15.65
N LYS A 545 2.60 4.78 -16.92
CA LYS A 545 3.06 3.46 -17.38
C LYS A 545 4.54 3.22 -17.07
N ARG A 546 5.40 4.21 -17.26
CA ARG A 546 6.85 4.10 -17.01
C ARG A 546 7.21 4.05 -15.52
N LEU A 547 6.38 4.64 -14.65
CA LEU A 547 6.66 4.73 -13.22
C LEU A 547 5.93 3.66 -12.39
N LEU A 548 4.92 2.98 -12.95
CA LEU A 548 4.13 1.99 -12.24
C LEU A 548 4.33 0.55 -12.76
N SER A 549 4.97 0.36 -13.92
CA SER A 549 5.22 -0.97 -14.48
C SER A 549 6.44 -0.97 -15.38
N THR A 550 7.15 -2.09 -15.44
CA THR A 550 8.28 -2.30 -16.38
C THR A 550 7.84 -3.00 -17.66
N GLU A 551 6.62 -3.51 -17.76
CA GLU A 551 6.11 -4.18 -18.96
C GLU A 551 5.90 -3.17 -20.10
N LYS A 552 6.30 -3.54 -21.31
CA LYS A 552 6.20 -2.67 -22.50
C LYS A 552 4.83 -2.74 -23.18
N ASP A 553 4.13 -3.86 -23.07
CA ASP A 553 2.88 -4.16 -23.76
C ASP A 553 1.61 -3.97 -22.89
N ASN A 554 1.71 -3.10 -21.90
CA ASN A 554 0.58 -2.67 -21.07
C ASN A 554 -0.48 -1.97 -21.92
N TYR A 555 -1.76 -2.29 -21.65
CA TYR A 555 -2.87 -1.63 -22.30
C TYR A 555 -3.14 -0.24 -21.71
N ALA A 556 -3.74 0.63 -22.51
CA ALA A 556 -4.19 1.95 -22.09
C ALA A 556 -5.57 2.25 -22.69
N VAL A 557 -6.47 2.77 -21.88
CA VAL A 557 -7.82 3.16 -22.29
C VAL A 557 -8.13 4.55 -21.77
N TYR A 558 -8.65 5.37 -22.67
CA TYR A 558 -9.20 6.69 -22.37
C TYR A 558 -10.70 6.61 -22.48
N ILE A 559 -11.40 6.91 -21.43
CA ILE A 559 -12.87 6.97 -21.40
C ILE A 559 -13.30 8.42 -21.53
N ASP A 560 -14.17 8.70 -22.48
CA ASP A 560 -14.76 10.02 -22.64
C ASP A 560 -15.67 10.33 -21.45
N SER A 561 -15.76 11.62 -21.11
CA SER A 561 -16.71 12.08 -20.09
C SER A 561 -18.15 11.76 -20.51
N SER A 562 -18.94 11.25 -19.55
CA SER A 562 -20.39 11.10 -19.73
C SER A 562 -21.15 12.40 -19.60
N PHE A 563 -20.50 13.45 -19.10
CA PHE A 563 -21.11 14.75 -18.82
C PHE A 563 -21.21 15.61 -20.07
N ASP A 564 -22.30 16.34 -20.17
CA ASP A 564 -22.48 17.35 -21.22
C ASP A 564 -21.55 18.52 -20.98
N THR A 565 -20.58 18.74 -21.89
CA THR A 565 -19.64 19.84 -21.82
C THR A 565 -20.31 21.23 -21.85
N LYS A 566 -21.54 21.34 -22.35
CA LYS A 566 -22.33 22.57 -22.34
C LYS A 566 -22.74 23.01 -20.94
N LYS A 567 -22.78 22.10 -19.96
CA LYS A 567 -23.05 22.42 -18.56
C LYS A 567 -21.83 22.98 -17.83
N ARG A 568 -20.70 23.08 -18.50
CA ARG A 568 -19.44 23.59 -17.96
C ARG A 568 -18.90 24.72 -18.82
N LEU A 569 -18.57 25.88 -18.18
CA LEU A 569 -17.77 26.91 -18.80
C LEU A 569 -16.30 26.77 -18.35
N LEU A 570 -15.41 26.35 -19.27
CA LEU A 570 -13.98 26.25 -19.01
C LEU A 570 -13.23 27.39 -19.70
N MET A 571 -12.54 28.21 -18.92
CA MET A 571 -11.80 29.38 -19.44
C MET A 571 -10.35 29.40 -18.94
N ASN A 572 -9.47 30.03 -19.73
CA ASN A 572 -8.09 30.31 -19.34
C ASN A 572 -7.83 31.83 -19.37
N GLY A 573 -7.51 32.42 -18.21
CA GLY A 573 -7.04 33.78 -18.06
C GLY A 573 -5.60 33.92 -18.60
N VAL A 574 -5.47 34.71 -19.69
CA VAL A 574 -4.18 34.79 -20.44
C VAL A 574 -3.34 36.01 -20.07
N ASP A 575 -3.84 36.86 -19.21
CA ASP A 575 -3.25 38.15 -18.79
C ASP A 575 -2.81 38.16 -17.33
N VAL A 576 -2.64 36.94 -16.74
CA VAL A 576 -2.11 36.71 -15.39
C VAL A 576 -1.05 35.61 -15.41
N SER A 577 -0.07 35.69 -14.49
CA SER A 577 1.01 34.73 -14.39
C SER A 577 1.52 34.60 -12.95
N THR A 578 1.71 33.35 -12.48
CA THR A 578 2.30 33.07 -11.15
C THR A 578 3.83 32.94 -11.19
N ARG A 579 4.49 33.23 -12.32
CA ARG A 579 5.96 33.23 -12.42
C ARG A 579 6.56 34.14 -11.36
N TYR A 580 7.64 33.70 -10.74
CA TYR A 580 8.32 34.46 -9.69
C TYR A 580 8.65 35.91 -10.13
N THR A 581 9.14 36.06 -11.38
CA THR A 581 9.49 37.37 -11.97
C THR A 581 8.31 38.30 -12.25
N MET A 582 7.08 37.78 -12.23
CA MET A 582 5.85 38.53 -12.48
C MET A 582 5.07 38.82 -11.20
N ARG A 583 5.55 38.36 -10.05
CA ARG A 583 4.89 38.59 -8.77
C ARG A 583 5.06 40.05 -8.35
N SER A 584 3.97 40.75 -8.28
CA SER A 584 3.89 42.14 -7.83
C SER A 584 2.52 42.40 -7.20
N ARG A 585 2.37 43.50 -6.48
CA ARG A 585 1.11 43.87 -5.89
C ARG A 585 0.03 44.04 -6.95
N GLU A 586 0.36 44.63 -8.11
CA GLU A 586 -0.57 44.81 -9.22
C GLU A 586 -1.05 43.47 -9.77
N MET A 587 -0.17 42.46 -9.78
CA MET A 587 -0.56 41.10 -10.18
C MET A 587 -1.50 40.47 -9.15
N TYR A 588 -1.25 40.62 -7.84
CA TYR A 588 -2.17 40.16 -6.80
C TYR A 588 -3.53 40.85 -6.84
N GLN A 589 -3.56 42.15 -7.06
CA GLN A 589 -4.79 42.92 -7.28
C GLN A 589 -5.56 42.41 -8.52
N ARG A 590 -4.84 42.04 -9.57
CA ARG A 590 -5.46 41.50 -10.77
C ARG A 590 -6.11 40.16 -10.51
N TYR A 591 -5.48 39.28 -9.75
CA TYR A 591 -6.09 38.02 -9.29
C TYR A 591 -7.31 38.28 -8.39
N ALA A 592 -7.21 39.16 -7.44
CA ALA A 592 -8.33 39.57 -6.58
C ALA A 592 -9.51 40.09 -7.40
N THR A 593 -9.25 40.93 -8.43
CA THR A 593 -10.28 41.45 -9.33
C THR A 593 -10.91 40.33 -10.18
N TYR A 594 -10.16 39.34 -10.63
CA TYR A 594 -10.71 38.14 -11.31
C TYR A 594 -11.69 37.41 -10.40
N ILE A 595 -11.29 37.11 -9.15
CA ILE A 595 -12.14 36.43 -8.16
C ILE A 595 -13.43 37.26 -7.96
N PHE A 596 -13.32 38.54 -7.70
CA PHE A 596 -14.45 39.44 -7.48
C PHE A 596 -15.44 39.42 -8.65
N ARG A 597 -14.97 39.64 -9.89
CA ARG A 597 -15.83 39.65 -11.10
C ARG A 597 -16.51 38.30 -11.37
N VAL A 598 -15.83 37.19 -11.12
CA VAL A 598 -16.41 35.84 -11.27
C VAL A 598 -17.56 35.67 -10.30
N VAL A 599 -17.36 35.98 -9.03
CA VAL A 599 -18.36 35.79 -7.98
C VAL A 599 -19.53 36.75 -8.14
N LYS A 600 -19.26 38.00 -8.56
CA LYS A 600 -20.28 39.00 -8.87
C LYS A 600 -21.16 38.62 -10.06
N ALA A 601 -20.61 37.91 -11.05
CA ALA A 601 -21.36 37.49 -12.25
C ALA A 601 -22.47 36.46 -11.93
N LYS A 602 -22.30 35.63 -10.89
CA LYS A 602 -23.30 34.64 -10.43
C LYS A 602 -23.12 34.39 -8.94
N MET A 603 -24.17 34.64 -8.16
CA MET A 603 -24.20 34.29 -6.73
C MET A 603 -24.12 32.76 -6.55
N GLY A 604 -23.31 32.29 -5.59
CA GLY A 604 -23.14 30.89 -5.24
C GLY A 604 -21.85 30.58 -4.52
N ASN A 605 -21.48 29.30 -4.44
CA ASN A 605 -20.30 28.83 -3.72
C ASN A 605 -19.12 28.62 -4.69
N TYR A 606 -17.99 29.18 -4.34
CA TYR A 606 -16.75 29.15 -5.12
C TYR A 606 -15.57 28.61 -4.30
N LEU A 607 -14.68 27.85 -4.92
CA LEU A 607 -13.44 27.37 -4.30
C LEU A 607 -12.24 27.80 -5.14
N ILE A 608 -11.35 28.56 -4.52
CA ILE A 608 -10.19 29.15 -5.17
C ILE A 608 -8.93 28.42 -4.72
N PHE A 609 -8.15 27.91 -5.65
CA PHE A 609 -6.92 27.18 -5.35
C PHE A 609 -5.68 27.98 -5.73
N PHE A 610 -4.75 28.09 -4.79
CA PHE A 610 -3.52 28.86 -4.90
C PHE A 610 -2.26 27.95 -4.92
N PRO A 611 -1.15 28.40 -5.51
CA PRO A 611 0.08 27.62 -5.59
C PRO A 611 0.80 27.45 -4.23
N SER A 612 0.54 28.33 -3.26
CA SER A 612 1.12 28.27 -1.91
C SER A 612 0.31 29.13 -0.93
N TYR A 613 0.46 28.87 0.38
CA TYR A 613 -0.18 29.66 1.44
C TYR A 613 0.21 31.14 1.36
N ARG A 614 1.48 31.46 1.15
CA ARG A 614 1.94 32.86 1.03
C ARG A 614 1.26 33.59 -0.14
N PHE A 615 1.19 32.94 -1.31
CA PHE A 615 0.51 33.53 -2.46
C PHE A 615 -0.99 33.72 -2.21
N MET A 616 -1.62 32.77 -1.52
CA MET A 616 -3.01 32.87 -1.10
C MET A 616 -3.23 34.05 -0.17
N GLU A 617 -2.37 34.23 0.84
CA GLU A 617 -2.42 35.34 1.79
C GLU A 617 -2.26 36.70 1.09
N ASP A 618 -1.29 36.83 0.17
CA ASP A 618 -1.05 38.07 -0.61
C ASP A 618 -2.30 38.48 -1.43
N VAL A 619 -2.92 37.49 -2.11
CA VAL A 619 -4.15 37.78 -2.91
C VAL A 619 -5.36 38.01 -2.00
N TYR A 620 -5.47 37.27 -0.89
CA TYR A 620 -6.56 37.45 0.08
C TYR A 620 -6.59 38.84 0.67
N GLN A 621 -5.43 39.42 1.01
CA GLN A 621 -5.33 40.81 1.50
C GLN A 621 -5.82 41.84 0.46
N GLU A 622 -5.42 41.71 -0.80
CA GLU A 622 -5.91 42.58 -1.87
C GLU A 622 -7.41 42.36 -2.14
N PHE A 623 -7.90 41.11 -2.02
CA PHE A 623 -9.32 40.80 -2.19
C PHE A 623 -10.19 41.39 -1.08
N THR A 624 -9.77 41.34 0.18
CA THR A 624 -10.50 41.92 1.31
C THR A 624 -10.53 43.42 1.25
N GLN A 625 -9.47 44.09 0.75
CA GLN A 625 -9.46 45.53 0.49
C GLN A 625 -10.45 45.91 -0.63
N LEU A 626 -10.53 45.12 -1.69
CA LEU A 626 -11.47 45.29 -2.79
C LEU A 626 -12.91 45.13 -2.30
N LEU A 627 -13.20 44.11 -1.54
CA LEU A 627 -14.52 43.81 -0.98
C LEU A 627 -14.99 44.92 -0.02
N ALA A 628 -14.12 45.48 0.80
CA ALA A 628 -14.44 46.55 1.72
C ALA A 628 -14.81 47.89 1.00
N SER A 629 -14.47 48.00 -0.27
CA SER A 629 -14.80 49.17 -1.10
C SER A 629 -16.07 49.00 -1.95
N ASP A 630 -16.70 47.82 -1.91
CA ASP A 630 -17.95 47.52 -2.64
C ASP A 630 -19.10 47.26 -1.65
N GLU A 631 -20.33 47.41 -2.07
CA GLU A 631 -21.55 47.19 -1.25
C GLU A 631 -21.95 45.68 -1.21
N GLU A 632 -21.28 44.83 -1.98
CA GLU A 632 -21.59 43.41 -2.01
C GLU A 632 -21.05 42.65 -0.79
N GLU A 633 -21.91 41.94 -0.07
CA GLU A 633 -21.56 41.08 1.05
C GLU A 633 -21.25 39.65 0.57
N MET A 634 -20.03 39.20 0.86
CA MET A 634 -19.58 37.85 0.56
C MET A 634 -19.03 37.17 1.83
N GLU A 635 -19.27 35.87 1.97
CA GLU A 635 -18.70 35.09 3.06
C GLU A 635 -17.39 34.45 2.63
N LEU A 636 -16.38 34.46 3.51
CA LEU A 636 -15.04 33.99 3.23
C LEU A 636 -14.65 32.88 4.21
N VAL A 637 -14.13 31.77 3.69
CA VAL A 637 -13.48 30.71 4.49
C VAL A 637 -12.09 30.45 3.93
N ILE A 638 -11.10 30.29 4.80
CA ILE A 638 -9.70 30.16 4.41
C ILE A 638 -9.06 28.92 5.03
N GLN A 639 -8.36 28.14 4.20
CA GLN A 639 -7.59 26.99 4.63
C GLN A 639 -6.36 27.43 5.45
N GLN A 640 -6.23 26.92 6.67
CA GLN A 640 -5.05 27.10 7.51
C GLN A 640 -4.00 26.03 7.22
N LYS A 641 -2.72 26.32 7.60
CA LYS A 641 -1.60 25.34 7.43
C LYS A 641 -1.81 24.06 8.22
N HIS A 642 -2.33 24.21 9.43
CA HIS A 642 -2.65 23.12 10.33
C HIS A 642 -4.13 23.22 10.67
N MET A 643 -4.90 22.24 10.27
CA MET A 643 -6.33 22.12 10.58
C MET A 643 -6.56 20.73 11.16
N ASP A 644 -7.22 20.68 12.30
CA ASP A 644 -7.72 19.44 12.85
C ASP A 644 -8.94 18.91 12.07
N GLU A 645 -9.52 17.80 12.51
CA GLU A 645 -10.64 17.17 11.80
C GLU A 645 -11.92 18.01 11.89
N GLU A 646 -12.17 18.63 13.04
CA GLU A 646 -13.32 19.50 13.27
C GLU A 646 -13.26 20.78 12.42
N GLU A 647 -12.09 21.41 12.35
CA GLU A 647 -11.87 22.60 11.50
C GLU A 647 -12.08 22.30 10.01
N ARG A 648 -11.63 21.10 9.56
CA ARG A 648 -11.86 20.62 8.19
C ARG A 648 -13.34 20.42 7.89
N GLU A 649 -14.06 19.76 8.81
CA GLU A 649 -15.50 19.57 8.68
C GLU A 649 -16.25 20.91 8.68
N ASN A 650 -15.88 21.84 9.54
CA ASN A 650 -16.49 23.17 9.59
C ASN A 650 -16.28 23.95 8.29
N PHE A 651 -15.06 23.86 7.70
CA PHE A 651 -14.81 24.46 6.38
C PHE A 651 -15.75 23.87 5.31
N LEU A 652 -15.95 22.54 5.31
CA LEU A 652 -16.81 21.88 4.31
C LEU A 652 -18.30 22.12 4.57
N ARG A 653 -18.75 22.18 5.83
CA ARG A 653 -20.15 22.50 6.20
C ARG A 653 -20.55 23.89 5.77
N ALA A 654 -19.58 24.81 5.63
CA ALA A 654 -19.89 26.15 5.11
C ALA A 654 -20.44 26.09 3.67
N PHE A 655 -20.13 25.07 2.88
CA PHE A 655 -20.62 24.91 1.50
C PHE A 655 -22.02 24.30 1.46
N GLU A 656 -23.03 25.09 1.81
CA GLU A 656 -24.44 24.70 1.80
C GLU A 656 -25.13 25.18 0.51
N MET A 657 -26.28 24.58 0.16
CA MET A 657 -27.14 25.02 -0.93
C MET A 657 -28.07 26.14 -0.48
N GLY A 658 -28.57 26.95 -1.47
CA GLY A 658 -29.62 27.93 -1.21
C GLY A 658 -29.19 29.12 -0.34
N ARG A 659 -27.94 29.53 -0.39
CA ARG A 659 -27.41 30.67 0.37
C ARG A 659 -27.93 32.00 -0.16
N GLU A 660 -28.09 32.97 0.74
CA GLU A 660 -28.46 34.35 0.40
C GLU A 660 -27.27 35.21 -0.03
N LYS A 661 -26.03 34.75 0.25
CA LYS A 661 -24.76 35.42 -0.08
C LYS A 661 -23.80 34.42 -0.71
N SER A 662 -22.91 34.90 -1.57
CA SER A 662 -21.85 34.07 -2.12
C SER A 662 -20.85 33.65 -1.06
N LEU A 663 -20.42 32.36 -1.10
CA LEU A 663 -19.33 31.86 -0.29
C LEU A 663 -18.08 31.65 -1.14
N ILE A 664 -16.93 32.08 -0.62
CA ILE A 664 -15.63 31.91 -1.26
C ILE A 664 -14.71 31.16 -0.32
N GLY A 665 -14.32 29.93 -0.71
CA GLY A 665 -13.29 29.16 -0.04
C GLY A 665 -11.92 29.42 -0.67
N PHE A 666 -10.93 29.76 0.16
CA PHE A 666 -9.54 29.91 -0.23
C PHE A 666 -8.75 28.69 0.18
N GLY A 667 -8.14 27.96 -0.76
CA GLY A 667 -7.38 26.74 -0.50
C GLY A 667 -6.08 26.67 -1.31
N VAL A 668 -5.25 25.68 -1.00
CA VAL A 668 -3.96 25.47 -1.67
C VAL A 668 -4.01 24.24 -2.57
N LEU A 669 -3.45 24.33 -3.78
CA LEU A 669 -3.32 23.21 -4.72
C LEU A 669 -2.51 22.06 -4.12
N GLY A 670 -3.10 20.86 -4.12
CA GLY A 670 -2.51 19.69 -3.45
C GLY A 670 -2.68 19.69 -1.93
N GLY A 671 -3.43 20.65 -1.36
CA GLY A 671 -3.87 20.66 0.03
C GLY A 671 -5.08 19.76 0.27
N ILE A 672 -5.51 19.68 1.53
CA ILE A 672 -6.58 18.79 2.01
C ILE A 672 -7.94 18.97 1.30
N PHE A 673 -8.21 20.14 0.72
CA PHE A 673 -9.46 20.42 0.00
C PHE A 673 -9.36 20.28 -1.53
N SER A 674 -8.15 20.06 -2.07
CA SER A 674 -7.98 19.77 -3.51
C SER A 674 -8.32 18.32 -3.85
N GLU A 675 -8.39 17.43 -2.85
CA GLU A 675 -8.69 16.02 -3.02
C GLU A 675 -9.66 15.51 -1.94
N GLY A 676 -10.49 14.52 -2.30
CA GLY A 676 -11.29 13.77 -1.29
C GLY A 676 -12.51 14.52 -0.73
N ILE A 677 -12.94 15.66 -1.31
CA ILE A 677 -14.18 16.35 -0.94
C ILE A 677 -15.27 16.07 -1.97
N ASP A 678 -16.51 16.03 -1.54
CA ASP A 678 -17.69 15.82 -2.38
C ASP A 678 -18.70 16.96 -2.21
N LEU A 679 -18.58 17.96 -3.09
CA LEU A 679 -19.46 19.12 -3.14
C LEU A 679 -20.28 19.05 -4.43
N THR A 680 -21.42 18.36 -4.40
CA THR A 680 -22.31 18.18 -5.54
C THR A 680 -23.36 19.28 -5.66
N ASN A 681 -23.90 19.46 -6.85
CA ASN A 681 -24.96 20.41 -7.17
C ASN A 681 -24.55 21.88 -6.84
N GLU A 682 -25.43 22.65 -6.25
CA GLU A 682 -25.19 24.06 -5.91
C GLU A 682 -24.20 24.26 -4.74
N LYS A 683 -23.71 23.18 -4.10
CA LYS A 683 -22.67 23.29 -3.07
C LYS A 683 -21.36 23.83 -3.64
N LEU A 684 -21.11 23.68 -4.96
CA LEU A 684 -19.95 24.26 -5.62
C LEU A 684 -20.26 24.55 -7.09
N ILE A 685 -20.46 25.81 -7.44
CA ILE A 685 -20.76 26.22 -8.81
C ILE A 685 -19.57 26.78 -9.58
N GLY A 686 -18.43 26.95 -8.92
CA GLY A 686 -17.23 27.43 -9.61
C GLY A 686 -15.92 27.16 -8.88
N THR A 687 -14.88 26.92 -9.65
CA THR A 687 -13.52 26.85 -9.15
C THR A 687 -12.57 27.71 -9.96
N LEU A 688 -11.69 28.41 -9.27
CA LEU A 688 -10.62 29.20 -9.87
C LEU A 688 -9.29 28.57 -9.47
N ILE A 689 -8.45 28.25 -10.44
CA ILE A 689 -7.17 27.60 -10.24
C ILE A 689 -6.07 28.57 -10.62
N ILE A 690 -5.36 29.06 -9.63
CA ILE A 690 -4.29 30.06 -9.77
C ILE A 690 -2.94 29.33 -9.89
N GLY A 691 -2.32 29.45 -11.07
CA GLY A 691 -1.05 28.82 -11.36
C GLY A 691 -1.14 27.37 -11.83
N THR A 692 -0.02 26.83 -12.28
CA THR A 692 0.08 25.49 -12.90
C THR A 692 0.40 24.38 -11.91
N GLY A 693 0.22 24.60 -10.62
CA GLY A 693 0.38 23.58 -9.58
C GLY A 693 1.80 23.04 -9.35
N LEU A 694 2.82 23.66 -9.95
CA LEU A 694 4.21 23.17 -9.85
C LEU A 694 4.60 22.97 -8.39
N PRO A 695 5.16 21.80 -8.03
CA PRO A 695 5.72 21.55 -6.70
C PRO A 695 6.81 22.56 -6.33
N GLN A 696 7.03 22.75 -5.04
CA GLN A 696 8.14 23.55 -4.54
C GLN A 696 9.49 22.96 -4.99
N VAL A 697 10.44 23.84 -5.30
CA VAL A 697 11.81 23.44 -5.63
C VAL A 697 12.48 22.89 -4.35
N CYS A 698 12.98 21.67 -4.41
CA CYS A 698 13.73 21.03 -3.35
C CYS A 698 14.78 20.07 -3.94
N ASN A 699 15.70 19.60 -3.12
CA ASN A 699 16.80 18.74 -3.56
C ASN A 699 16.28 17.48 -4.27
N GLU A 700 15.26 16.81 -3.74
CA GLU A 700 14.66 15.62 -4.37
C GLU A 700 14.11 15.90 -5.77
N ARG A 701 13.46 17.04 -5.97
CA ARG A 701 12.92 17.42 -7.30
C ARG A 701 14.03 17.72 -8.30
N GLU A 702 15.13 18.31 -7.89
CA GLU A 702 16.30 18.54 -8.74
C GLU A 702 17.03 17.23 -9.06
N ILE A 703 17.11 16.29 -8.10
CA ILE A 703 17.62 14.93 -8.32
C ILE A 703 16.72 14.18 -9.32
N LEU A 704 15.40 14.21 -9.15
CA LEU A 704 14.43 13.63 -10.09
C LEU A 704 14.61 14.19 -11.50
N LYS A 705 14.68 15.51 -11.62
CA LYS A 705 14.91 16.19 -12.90
C LYS A 705 16.19 15.72 -13.57
N SER A 706 17.31 15.77 -12.84
CA SER A 706 18.61 15.36 -13.35
C SER A 706 18.64 13.89 -13.78
N TYR A 707 18.02 12.99 -13.01
CA TYR A 707 17.95 11.57 -13.33
C TYR A 707 17.19 11.33 -14.66
N PHE A 708 16.02 11.96 -14.85
CA PHE A 708 15.25 11.77 -16.09
C PHE A 708 15.90 12.46 -17.30
N ASP A 709 16.59 13.58 -17.10
CA ASP A 709 17.40 14.22 -18.16
C ASP A 709 18.53 13.29 -18.64
N GLN A 710 19.23 12.59 -17.72
CA GLN A 710 20.25 11.60 -18.04
C GLN A 710 19.71 10.38 -18.79
N LYS A 711 18.45 9.99 -18.55
CA LYS A 711 17.76 8.91 -19.27
C LYS A 711 17.17 9.38 -20.63
N GLY A 712 17.48 10.59 -21.09
CA GLY A 712 17.02 11.15 -22.37
C GLY A 712 15.55 11.59 -22.39
N LEU A 713 14.98 11.87 -21.23
CA LEU A 713 13.62 12.37 -21.05
C LEU A 713 13.67 13.84 -20.61
N TYR A 714 12.55 14.55 -20.72
CA TYR A 714 12.46 15.91 -20.19
C TYR A 714 12.27 15.87 -18.66
N GLY A 715 13.37 15.94 -17.89
CA GLY A 715 13.34 15.82 -16.44
C GLY A 715 12.44 16.84 -15.75
N PHE A 716 12.33 18.07 -16.28
CA PHE A 716 11.41 19.07 -15.77
C PHE A 716 9.94 18.62 -15.85
N ASP A 717 9.55 17.87 -16.88
CA ASP A 717 8.21 17.34 -17.00
C ASP A 717 7.90 16.33 -15.89
N TYR A 718 8.85 15.41 -15.62
CA TYR A 718 8.71 14.36 -14.62
C TYR A 718 8.74 14.89 -13.19
N ALA A 719 9.60 15.87 -12.92
CA ALA A 719 9.76 16.41 -11.56
C ALA A 719 8.71 17.46 -11.19
N TYR A 720 8.24 18.24 -12.18
CA TYR A 720 7.44 19.44 -11.92
C TYR A 720 6.13 19.50 -12.70
N ARG A 721 6.16 19.38 -14.04
CA ARG A 721 5.00 19.67 -14.88
C ARG A 721 3.88 18.63 -14.71
N TYR A 722 4.18 17.34 -14.81
CA TYR A 722 3.18 16.30 -14.70
C TYR A 722 2.56 16.23 -13.28
N PRO A 723 3.36 16.25 -12.19
CA PRO A 723 2.80 16.34 -10.85
C PRO A 723 1.97 17.62 -10.61
N GLY A 724 2.42 18.75 -11.17
CA GLY A 724 1.69 20.01 -11.06
C GLY A 724 0.35 19.97 -11.75
N MET A 725 0.31 19.48 -13.00
CA MET A 725 -0.93 19.40 -13.76
C MET A 725 -1.91 18.38 -13.16
N ASN A 726 -1.42 17.31 -12.54
CA ASN A 726 -2.29 16.39 -11.81
C ASN A 726 -3.09 17.11 -10.71
N LYS A 727 -2.46 17.98 -9.93
CA LYS A 727 -3.15 18.80 -8.91
C LYS A 727 -4.19 19.73 -9.52
N VAL A 728 -3.89 20.34 -10.66
CA VAL A 728 -4.83 21.19 -11.40
C VAL A 728 -6.05 20.40 -11.86
N LEU A 729 -5.85 19.21 -12.44
CA LEU A 729 -6.94 18.33 -12.89
C LEU A 729 -7.83 17.87 -11.73
N GLN A 730 -7.24 17.56 -10.59
CA GLN A 730 -7.97 17.17 -9.37
C GLN A 730 -8.85 18.34 -8.86
N ALA A 731 -8.29 19.53 -8.79
CA ALA A 731 -9.00 20.72 -8.36
C ALA A 731 -10.16 21.08 -9.32
N ALA A 732 -9.92 21.01 -10.63
CA ALA A 732 -10.93 21.27 -11.65
C ALA A 732 -12.07 20.22 -11.62
N GLY A 733 -11.76 18.97 -11.33
CA GLY A 733 -12.71 17.87 -11.24
C GLY A 733 -13.69 17.95 -10.05
N ARG A 734 -13.66 19.05 -9.25
CA ARG A 734 -14.58 19.24 -8.11
C ARG A 734 -15.92 19.81 -8.53
N VAL A 735 -16.00 20.54 -9.63
CA VAL A 735 -17.20 21.29 -10.04
C VAL A 735 -18.24 20.43 -10.73
N ILE A 736 -17.83 19.50 -11.58
CA ILE A 736 -18.74 18.61 -12.32
C ILE A 736 -18.54 17.17 -11.84
N ARG A 737 -19.51 16.67 -11.10
CA ARG A 737 -19.50 15.34 -10.48
C ARG A 737 -20.67 14.46 -10.88
N THR A 738 -21.82 15.08 -11.13
CA THR A 738 -23.08 14.44 -11.54
C THR A 738 -23.52 14.96 -12.91
N GLU A 739 -24.51 14.30 -13.49
CA GLU A 739 -25.10 14.72 -14.79
C GLU A 739 -25.86 16.06 -14.66
N ASP A 740 -26.26 16.43 -13.45
CA ASP A 740 -27.02 17.64 -13.16
C ASP A 740 -26.15 18.84 -12.81
N ASP A 741 -24.88 18.61 -12.48
CA ASP A 741 -23.97 19.68 -12.09
C ASP A 741 -23.72 20.67 -13.23
N ARG A 742 -23.70 21.96 -12.87
CA ARG A 742 -23.40 23.07 -13.77
C ARG A 742 -22.36 23.98 -13.10
N GLY A 743 -21.40 24.48 -13.86
CA GLY A 743 -20.43 25.36 -13.22
C GLY A 743 -19.31 25.88 -14.10
N VAL A 744 -18.50 26.74 -13.47
CA VAL A 744 -17.42 27.49 -14.10
C VAL A 744 -16.07 26.99 -13.59
N ILE A 745 -15.14 26.73 -14.51
CA ILE A 745 -13.75 26.40 -14.21
C ILE A 745 -12.87 27.46 -14.87
N LEU A 746 -12.11 28.20 -14.08
CA LEU A 746 -11.24 29.26 -14.57
C LEU A 746 -9.77 28.96 -14.21
N LEU A 747 -8.96 28.70 -15.23
CA LEU A 747 -7.52 28.48 -15.13
C LEU A 747 -6.80 29.81 -15.22
N LEU A 748 -6.20 30.30 -14.15
CA LEU A 748 -5.57 31.62 -14.08
C LEU A 748 -4.04 31.55 -14.16
N ASP A 749 -3.53 31.30 -15.34
CA ASP A 749 -2.11 31.44 -15.69
C ASP A 749 -1.92 31.35 -17.22
N GLU A 750 -1.13 32.27 -17.79
CA GLU A 750 -0.83 32.29 -19.24
C GLU A 750 -0.21 30.98 -19.77
N ARG A 751 0.47 30.22 -18.91
CA ARG A 751 1.16 28.99 -19.29
C ARG A 751 0.22 27.87 -19.75
N PHE A 752 -1.04 27.86 -19.31
CA PHE A 752 -2.02 26.89 -19.78
C PHE A 752 -2.25 26.93 -21.30
N GLN A 753 -2.03 28.08 -21.93
CA GLN A 753 -2.09 28.22 -23.40
C GLN A 753 -1.11 27.26 -24.11
N LYS A 754 0.05 27.01 -23.50
CA LYS A 754 1.09 26.14 -24.06
C LYS A 754 0.78 24.67 -23.87
N GLU A 755 -0.15 24.34 -22.98
CA GLU A 755 -0.53 22.95 -22.68
C GLU A 755 -1.74 22.49 -23.49
N LYS A 756 -2.55 23.44 -24.04
CA LYS A 756 -3.71 23.11 -24.88
C LYS A 756 -3.28 22.28 -26.10
N GLY A 757 -3.94 21.13 -26.27
CA GLY A 757 -3.65 20.18 -27.37
C GLY A 757 -2.49 19.22 -27.10
N LYS A 758 -1.84 19.27 -25.93
CA LYS A 758 -0.86 18.27 -25.50
C LYS A 758 -1.51 17.12 -24.75
N GLU A 759 -0.83 15.98 -24.65
CA GLU A 759 -1.32 14.78 -23.94
C GLU A 759 -1.64 15.02 -22.45
N ILE A 760 -1.06 16.04 -21.83
CA ILE A 760 -1.30 16.42 -20.44
C ILE A 760 -2.63 17.16 -20.25
N PHE A 761 -3.21 17.71 -21.33
CA PHE A 761 -4.46 18.45 -21.29
C PHE A 761 -5.60 17.49 -21.66
N PRO A 762 -6.61 17.30 -20.82
CA PRO A 762 -7.70 16.38 -21.08
C PRO A 762 -8.39 16.68 -22.43
N LYS A 763 -8.83 15.64 -23.13
CA LYS A 763 -9.53 15.80 -24.43
C LYS A 763 -10.80 16.62 -24.30
N GLU A 764 -11.53 16.41 -23.20
CA GLU A 764 -12.74 17.16 -22.87
C GLU A 764 -12.49 18.64 -22.54
N TRP A 765 -11.22 19.07 -22.42
CA TRP A 765 -10.85 20.46 -22.25
C TRP A 765 -10.48 21.17 -23.57
N ALA A 766 -10.74 20.53 -24.71
CA ALA A 766 -10.51 21.12 -26.03
C ALA A 766 -11.32 22.40 -26.29
N ASP A 767 -12.48 22.51 -25.61
CA ASP A 767 -13.38 23.67 -25.61
C ASP A 767 -12.91 24.86 -24.73
N CYS A 768 -11.76 24.72 -24.03
CA CYS A 768 -11.24 25.78 -23.17
C CYS A 768 -11.09 27.11 -23.91
N GLU A 769 -11.82 28.14 -23.45
CA GLU A 769 -11.82 29.44 -24.05
C GLU A 769 -10.74 30.37 -23.48
N ARG A 770 -10.22 31.28 -24.31
CA ARG A 770 -9.37 32.35 -23.81
C ARG A 770 -10.21 33.38 -23.10
N CYS A 771 -9.71 33.88 -21.98
CA CYS A 771 -10.37 34.93 -21.22
C CYS A 771 -9.36 36.01 -20.79
N ARG A 772 -9.83 37.23 -20.66
CA ARG A 772 -9.13 38.35 -20.03
C ARG A 772 -10.02 38.96 -18.97
N LEU A 773 -9.41 39.71 -18.10
CA LEU A 773 -10.10 40.33 -16.97
C LEU A 773 -11.29 41.19 -17.40
N ASP A 774 -11.22 41.93 -18.51
CA ASP A 774 -12.25 42.81 -19.00
C ASP A 774 -13.53 42.12 -19.48
N ILE A 775 -13.45 40.86 -19.94
CA ILE A 775 -14.58 40.12 -20.52
C ILE A 775 -15.08 38.95 -19.66
N VAL A 776 -14.42 38.64 -18.53
CA VAL A 776 -14.72 37.42 -17.74
C VAL A 776 -16.13 37.42 -17.18
N GLU A 777 -16.59 38.55 -16.66
CA GLU A 777 -17.92 38.72 -16.06
C GLU A 777 -19.02 38.52 -17.10
N GLU A 778 -18.90 39.15 -18.27
CA GLU A 778 -19.85 38.98 -19.37
C GLU A 778 -19.98 37.54 -19.83
N LYS A 779 -18.84 36.83 -20.02
CA LYS A 779 -18.86 35.42 -20.42
C LYS A 779 -19.57 34.52 -19.41
N ILE A 780 -19.39 34.76 -18.13
CA ILE A 780 -20.02 33.97 -17.06
C ILE A 780 -21.54 34.26 -17.03
N ARG A 781 -21.95 35.52 -17.12
CA ARG A 781 -23.38 35.88 -17.18
C ARG A 781 -24.06 35.22 -18.37
N LEU A 782 -23.51 35.31 -19.57
CA LEU A 782 -24.03 34.68 -20.78
C LEU A 782 -24.10 33.12 -20.66
N PHE A 783 -23.16 32.50 -19.97
CA PHE A 783 -23.22 31.09 -19.71
C PHE A 783 -24.42 30.72 -18.82
N TRP A 784 -24.60 31.42 -17.69
CA TRP A 784 -25.70 31.12 -16.76
C TRP A 784 -27.09 31.46 -17.33
N GLU A 785 -27.23 32.52 -18.12
CA GLU A 785 -28.47 32.85 -18.85
C GLU A 785 -28.91 31.71 -19.76
N LYS A 786 -27.99 31.16 -20.55
CA LYS A 786 -28.26 29.98 -21.40
C LYS A 786 -28.61 28.71 -20.62
N GLN A 787 -28.20 28.58 -19.35
CA GLN A 787 -28.55 27.47 -18.49
C GLN A 787 -29.95 27.58 -17.87
N THR A 788 -30.49 28.79 -17.80
CA THR A 788 -31.82 29.09 -17.22
C THR A 788 -32.92 28.87 -18.26
N ASP A 789 -32.60 28.97 -19.55
CA ASP A 789 -33.55 28.79 -20.68
C ASP A 789 -33.71 27.33 -21.14
N ASN A 790 -32.92 26.41 -20.57
CA ASN A 790 -32.97 24.96 -20.81
C ASN A 790 -33.34 24.22 -19.51
#